data_660b5975deb198a67f902d2d050b39a2
#
_entry.id   660b5975deb198a67f902d2d050b39a2
#
_cell.length_a   1.000
_cell.length_b   1.000
_cell.length_c   1.000
_cell.angle_alpha   90.00
_cell.angle_beta   90.00
_cell.angle_gamma   90.00
#
_symmetry.space_group_name_H-M   'P 1'
#
loop_
_entity.id
_entity.type
_entity.pdbx_description
1 polymer ?
#
loop_
_entity_poly.entity_id
_entity_poly.type
_entity_poly.pdbx_seq_one_letter_code
_entity_poly.pdbx_strand_id
1 'polypeptide(L)'
;MWGTLSPSIGHRRIMLLAAASALALNAAVAQDQGTGQGSTALEAVVVEGGAGERGDGPVDGYVAKKSLAGTKTDTPVSRTPQTVSVVSKEQIEDQSAQSVAEALRYTPGVLTDYRGASNLRDELFVRGFYYVPKYLDGLFLGGDLSYAKIDPYLLERVELISGPASVLYGQANPGGIVNMVSKKPTDTPLRAVELSVGTDKYLSAGFDISDTFDDAFGYRIAAKGLGRDLQEDYATNRSFAIAPSFTWSPDEGTSLTILGGYQNEPDAGYRNFLDAAGTVTPIPGFGFVPRDFFVSDPDFERSERKQAWIGYEFKHEFNDNLTFRQNARYHHVDWLHHTLVYGSAGPDPVTGNNTIVSRSASGGTDTWNQFTVDNQLEATFSTGAAEHTLLGGVDFQYRTRDYKWGRAAGPSIDLADPRYGDFDFSSLVLATTDLQDLTARQAGVYLQDQVEIGALNLLAGIRYDRAKTEIDDRLGTNDQSYEDGAFTWRAGALYAFDNGLSPYVSYATSFEPALYMPPAGASAFSPTTAEQFEVGVKYAPEGSGLLLAAAYYDLRQKDVVAGAWDPDLGQTVYSQVGKIHNRGIELSARAEVTNNLSLIAGYSYIDSIVKESVNTSEVGKMPSRIPQHQASLWATYTADEGALEGLTVGGGLRYIGTSWGDGGNSFKVGAVTLFDAMASYDFGAKSPDLKGLSLQLNVKNIGDERYVASCASAYACFYGEGRSIVATLKKEW
;
A
#
# COMPACT_ATOMS: atom_id res chain seq x y z
N MET A 1 9.59 -53.03 -35.74
CA MET A 1 8.23 -53.20 -36.32
C MET A 1 7.31 -52.23 -35.56
N TRP A 2 6.82 -51.24 -36.24
CA TRP A 2 5.58 -50.48 -36.08
C TRP A 2 5.18 -50.08 -34.64
N GLY A 3 5.18 -48.89 -34.11
CA GLY A 3 4.82 -47.59 -34.73
C GLY A 3 3.37 -47.25 -34.39
N THR A 4 3.11 -46.34 -33.43
CA THR A 4 1.96 -45.44 -33.52
C THR A 4 2.25 -44.14 -32.78
N LEU A 5 2.20 -43.07 -33.55
CA LEU A 5 2.18 -41.68 -33.16
C LEU A 5 0.85 -41.29 -32.50
N SER A 6 0.89 -40.50 -31.47
CA SER A 6 -0.25 -39.76 -30.93
C SER A 6 0.00 -38.26 -31.11
N PRO A 7 -0.98 -37.47 -31.59
CA PRO A 7 -0.75 -36.08 -31.98
C PRO A 7 -0.90 -35.09 -30.82
N SER A 8 -0.05 -34.10 -30.90
CA SER A 8 0.00 -32.89 -30.10
C SER A 8 -1.33 -32.12 -30.09
N ILE A 9 -1.81 -31.78 -28.90
CA ILE A 9 -2.81 -30.72 -28.68
C ILE A 9 -2.07 -29.46 -28.20
N GLY A 10 -1.63 -28.69 -29.12
CA GLY A 10 -1.18 -27.34 -28.93
C GLY A 10 -1.82 -26.45 -29.97
N HIS A 11 -2.36 -25.32 -29.62
CA HIS A 11 -2.95 -24.25 -30.42
C HIS A 11 -4.48 -24.11 -30.31
N ARG A 12 -4.96 -23.71 -29.15
CA ARG A 12 -6.29 -23.05 -29.03
C ARG A 12 -6.46 -22.11 -27.82
N ARG A 13 -5.44 -21.39 -27.37
CA ARG A 13 -5.59 -20.40 -26.27
C ARG A 13 -4.94 -19.04 -26.50
N ILE A 14 -4.65 -18.66 -27.75
CA ILE A 14 -4.03 -17.35 -28.09
C ILE A 14 -5.01 -16.40 -28.79
N MET A 15 -6.27 -16.72 -28.98
CA MET A 15 -7.22 -15.86 -29.74
C MET A 15 -8.18 -15.01 -28.89
N LEU A 16 -8.11 -15.01 -27.57
CA LEU A 16 -9.02 -14.18 -26.74
C LEU A 16 -8.40 -12.89 -26.21
N LEU A 17 -7.10 -12.69 -26.33
CA LEU A 17 -6.42 -11.45 -25.93
C LEU A 17 -6.30 -10.41 -27.08
N ALA A 18 -6.56 -10.79 -28.31
CA ALA A 18 -6.51 -9.88 -29.45
C ALA A 18 -7.84 -9.13 -29.70
N ALA A 19 -8.94 -9.54 -29.08
CA ALA A 19 -10.25 -8.92 -29.29
C ALA A 19 -10.49 -7.66 -28.45
N ALA A 20 -9.81 -7.50 -27.33
CA ALA A 20 -9.92 -6.31 -26.48
C ALA A 20 -9.13 -5.10 -27.03
N SER A 21 -8.07 -5.36 -27.79
CA SER A 21 -7.26 -4.28 -28.41
C SER A 21 -7.85 -3.73 -29.70
N ALA A 22 -8.79 -4.44 -30.33
CA ALA A 22 -9.42 -4.00 -31.59
C ALA A 22 -10.62 -3.09 -31.40
N LEU A 23 -11.21 -3.05 -30.21
CA LEU A 23 -12.35 -2.18 -29.91
C LEU A 23 -11.97 -0.73 -29.57
N ALA A 24 -10.72 -0.49 -29.16
CA ALA A 24 -10.22 0.86 -28.86
C ALA A 24 -9.68 1.60 -30.11
N LEU A 25 -9.40 0.90 -31.22
CA LEU A 25 -8.85 1.52 -32.44
C LEU A 25 -9.90 1.85 -33.51
N ASN A 26 -11.14 1.39 -33.38
CA ASN A 26 -12.17 1.68 -34.38
C ASN A 26 -13.04 2.93 -34.10
N ALA A 27 -12.79 3.66 -33.02
CA ALA A 27 -13.43 4.94 -32.75
C ALA A 27 -12.74 6.16 -33.40
N ALA A 28 -11.57 5.97 -34.02
CA ALA A 28 -10.75 7.08 -34.53
C ALA A 28 -10.76 7.26 -36.08
N VAL A 29 -11.53 6.48 -36.86
CA VAL A 29 -11.52 6.57 -38.34
C VAL A 29 -12.96 6.63 -38.90
N ALA A 30 -13.79 7.51 -38.37
CA ALA A 30 -15.07 7.86 -38.98
C ALA A 30 -15.29 9.37 -38.94
N GLN A 31 -14.44 10.10 -39.64
CA GLN A 31 -14.72 11.48 -40.08
C GLN A 31 -14.20 11.62 -41.53
N ASP A 32 -15.05 11.53 -42.46
CA ASP A 32 -15.34 12.49 -43.52
C ASP A 32 -16.24 11.83 -44.61
N GLN A 33 -17.47 12.24 -44.71
CA GLN A 33 -18.19 12.66 -45.92
C GLN A 33 -19.70 12.88 -45.65
N GLY A 34 -20.07 14.14 -45.69
CA GLY A 34 -21.22 14.58 -46.46
C GLY A 34 -22.60 14.73 -45.78
N THR A 35 -22.91 15.99 -45.52
CA THR A 35 -24.27 16.62 -45.62
C THR A 35 -25.39 16.19 -44.66
N GLY A 36 -25.70 17.04 -43.70
CA GLY A 36 -27.08 17.42 -43.37
C GLY A 36 -27.71 16.75 -42.18
N GLN A 37 -27.89 17.57 -41.12
CA GLN A 37 -28.82 17.44 -40.00
C GLN A 37 -28.35 16.67 -38.76
N GLY A 38 -28.09 17.41 -37.72
CA GLY A 38 -28.27 16.99 -36.33
C GLY A 38 -27.22 16.07 -35.75
N SER A 39 -25.95 16.50 -35.70
CA SER A 39 -25.00 15.87 -34.79
C SER A 39 -25.23 16.48 -33.40
N THR A 40 -25.83 15.73 -32.50
CA THR A 40 -25.61 15.94 -31.08
C THR A 40 -24.13 15.65 -30.81
N ALA A 41 -23.30 16.68 -30.90
CA ALA A 41 -21.99 16.64 -30.29
C ALA A 41 -22.24 16.42 -28.78
N LEU A 42 -21.72 15.34 -28.23
CA LEU A 42 -21.61 15.21 -26.78
C LEU A 42 -20.79 16.45 -26.33
N GLU A 43 -21.43 17.34 -25.60
CA GLU A 43 -20.72 18.44 -24.95
C GLU A 43 -19.63 17.82 -24.08
N ALA A 44 -18.38 18.28 -24.28
CA ALA A 44 -17.31 17.94 -23.37
C ALA A 44 -17.76 18.36 -21.98
N VAL A 45 -17.73 17.43 -21.03
CA VAL A 45 -18.02 17.73 -19.64
C VAL A 45 -16.96 18.68 -19.17
N VAL A 46 -17.27 19.96 -19.11
CA VAL A 46 -16.48 20.95 -18.39
C VAL A 46 -16.86 20.73 -16.92
N VAL A 47 -16.06 19.98 -16.19
CA VAL A 47 -16.10 20.02 -14.74
C VAL A 47 -15.61 21.42 -14.36
N GLU A 48 -16.53 22.33 -14.09
CA GLU A 48 -16.22 23.59 -13.41
C GLU A 48 -15.78 23.22 -11.98
N GLY A 49 -14.51 22.85 -11.82
CA GLY A 49 -13.87 22.73 -10.52
C GLY A 49 -13.76 24.11 -9.95
N GLY A 50 -14.44 24.39 -8.84
CA GLY A 50 -14.07 25.47 -7.94
C GLY A 50 -12.60 25.35 -7.58
N ALA A 51 -11.96 26.44 -7.17
CA ALA A 51 -10.54 26.68 -6.86
C ALA A 51 -9.65 25.42 -7.06
N GLY A 52 -8.82 25.38 -8.11
CA GLY A 52 -8.21 24.20 -8.73
C GLY A 52 -7.70 23.14 -7.75
N GLU A 53 -7.84 21.87 -8.12
CA GLU A 53 -7.36 20.70 -7.33
C GLU A 53 -5.94 20.94 -6.82
N ARG A 54 -5.73 20.76 -5.51
CA ARG A 54 -4.43 20.84 -4.84
C ARG A 54 -3.81 19.46 -4.74
N GLY A 55 -2.50 19.37 -4.90
CA GLY A 55 -1.75 18.12 -4.81
C GLY A 55 -1.82 17.41 -3.45
N ASP A 56 -2.34 18.05 -2.40
CA ASP A 56 -2.56 17.52 -1.04
C ASP A 56 -4.02 17.67 -0.57
N GLY A 57 -4.93 18.01 -1.49
CA GLY A 57 -6.35 18.22 -1.23
C GLY A 57 -7.22 17.02 -1.64
N PRO A 58 -8.55 17.17 -1.51
CA PRO A 58 -9.51 16.18 -1.99
C PRO A 58 -9.41 16.01 -3.51
N VAL A 59 -9.84 14.85 -3.97
CA VAL A 59 -9.98 14.49 -5.39
C VAL A 59 -11.44 14.20 -5.63
N ASP A 60 -12.05 14.87 -6.60
CA ASP A 60 -13.39 14.57 -7.07
C ASP A 60 -13.33 13.36 -8.02
N GLY A 61 -14.12 12.32 -7.77
CA GLY A 61 -14.10 11.09 -8.56
C GLY A 61 -12.81 10.26 -8.37
N TYR A 62 -12.38 9.61 -9.44
CA TYR A 62 -11.26 8.65 -9.42
C TYR A 62 -9.99 9.17 -10.09
N VAL A 63 -10.03 10.33 -10.75
CA VAL A 63 -8.93 10.85 -11.58
C VAL A 63 -8.29 12.07 -10.94
N ALA A 64 -7.23 11.85 -10.15
CA ALA A 64 -6.44 12.93 -9.59
C ALA A 64 -5.63 13.64 -10.68
N LYS A 65 -5.73 14.97 -10.74
CA LYS A 65 -4.99 15.81 -11.68
C LYS A 65 -3.62 16.18 -11.16
N LYS A 66 -3.46 16.35 -9.83
CA LYS A 66 -2.23 16.81 -9.18
C LYS A 66 -1.83 15.91 -8.00
N SER A 67 -0.53 15.92 -7.68
CA SER A 67 0.04 15.23 -6.52
C SER A 67 1.30 15.94 -6.07
N LEU A 68 1.48 16.08 -4.75
CA LEU A 68 2.75 16.51 -4.16
C LEU A 68 3.74 15.35 -4.05
N ALA A 69 3.28 14.11 -4.03
CA ALA A 69 4.12 12.96 -3.69
C ALA A 69 5.29 12.77 -4.66
N GLY A 70 5.07 12.98 -5.97
CA GLY A 70 6.12 12.78 -6.98
C GLY A 70 7.23 13.83 -6.98
N THR A 71 6.95 15.06 -6.54
CA THR A 71 7.86 16.22 -6.70
C THR A 71 7.98 17.08 -5.45
N LYS A 72 7.14 16.91 -4.44
CA LYS A 72 6.93 17.82 -3.29
C LYS A 72 6.50 19.24 -3.70
N THR A 73 6.07 19.42 -4.95
CA THR A 73 5.49 20.64 -5.51
C THR A 73 4.13 20.32 -6.13
N ASP A 74 3.27 21.29 -6.33
CA ASP A 74 1.91 21.10 -6.85
C ASP A 74 1.91 20.80 -8.36
N THR A 75 2.45 19.63 -8.73
CA THR A 75 2.73 19.23 -10.11
C THR A 75 1.62 18.34 -10.66
N PRO A 76 1.16 18.55 -11.90
CA PRO A 76 0.24 17.65 -12.57
C PRO A 76 0.81 16.22 -12.67
N VAL A 77 -0.01 15.21 -12.32
CA VAL A 77 0.39 13.80 -12.44
C VAL A 77 0.78 13.45 -13.89
N SER A 78 0.10 14.06 -14.87
CA SER A 78 0.39 13.89 -16.30
C SER A 78 1.74 14.45 -16.74
N ARG A 79 2.31 15.42 -15.99
CA ARG A 79 3.61 16.06 -16.30
C ARG A 79 4.77 15.56 -15.43
N THR A 80 4.52 14.65 -14.51
CA THR A 80 5.57 14.05 -13.65
C THR A 80 6.25 12.89 -14.41
N PRO A 81 7.57 12.91 -14.67
CA PRO A 81 8.28 11.85 -15.40
C PRO A 81 8.58 10.64 -14.51
N GLN A 82 7.58 10.12 -13.84
CA GLN A 82 7.61 8.96 -12.94
C GLN A 82 6.20 8.39 -12.80
N THR A 83 6.10 7.10 -12.51
CA THR A 83 4.81 6.47 -12.21
C THR A 83 4.33 6.90 -10.82
N VAL A 84 3.21 7.63 -10.78
CA VAL A 84 2.50 8.05 -9.58
C VAL A 84 1.04 7.58 -9.70
N SER A 85 0.53 6.92 -8.67
CA SER A 85 -0.88 6.51 -8.57
C SER A 85 -1.52 7.17 -7.36
N VAL A 86 -2.70 7.73 -7.53
CA VAL A 86 -3.49 8.35 -6.46
C VAL A 86 -4.81 7.60 -6.31
N VAL A 87 -5.12 7.19 -5.10
CA VAL A 87 -6.40 6.58 -4.70
C VAL A 87 -7.17 7.63 -3.91
N SER A 88 -8.29 8.08 -4.44
CA SER A 88 -9.15 9.09 -3.82
C SER A 88 -9.96 8.53 -2.64
N LYS A 89 -10.47 9.43 -1.80
CA LYS A 89 -11.43 9.08 -0.73
C LYS A 89 -12.64 8.33 -1.29
N GLU A 90 -13.18 8.79 -2.42
CA GLU A 90 -14.33 8.15 -3.07
C GLU A 90 -14.02 6.70 -3.48
N GLN A 91 -12.84 6.44 -4.07
CA GLN A 91 -12.40 5.08 -4.37
C GLN A 91 -12.28 4.22 -3.10
N ILE A 92 -11.76 4.77 -2.00
CA ILE A 92 -11.64 4.09 -0.70
C ILE A 92 -13.02 3.70 -0.16
N GLU A 93 -13.99 4.62 -0.23
CA GLU A 93 -15.37 4.43 0.24
C GLU A 93 -16.11 3.42 -0.64
N ASP A 94 -16.08 3.56 -1.96
CA ASP A 94 -16.77 2.68 -2.92
C ASP A 94 -16.27 1.23 -2.85
N GLN A 95 -14.97 1.05 -2.65
CA GLN A 95 -14.37 -0.27 -2.49
C GLN A 95 -14.42 -0.78 -1.04
N SER A 96 -14.95 0.04 -0.10
CA SER A 96 -15.01 -0.27 1.35
C SER A 96 -13.65 -0.76 1.89
N ALA A 97 -12.56 -0.06 1.54
CA ALA A 97 -11.22 -0.44 1.95
C ALA A 97 -11.03 -0.27 3.46
N GLN A 98 -10.57 -1.33 4.14
CA GLN A 98 -10.38 -1.36 5.59
C GLN A 98 -8.92 -1.13 6.01
N SER A 99 -8.01 -1.01 5.06
CA SER A 99 -6.60 -0.71 5.27
C SER A 99 -6.02 0.04 4.08
N VAL A 100 -4.87 0.68 4.25
CA VAL A 100 -4.15 1.36 3.16
C VAL A 100 -3.71 0.37 2.08
N ALA A 101 -3.33 -0.86 2.47
CA ALA A 101 -3.05 -1.92 1.52
C ALA A 101 -4.31 -2.24 0.69
N GLU A 102 -5.48 -2.40 1.32
CA GLU A 102 -6.73 -2.64 0.60
C GLU A 102 -7.08 -1.52 -0.38
N ALA A 103 -6.86 -0.25 -0.01
CA ALA A 103 -7.08 0.88 -0.91
C ALA A 103 -6.27 0.78 -2.21
N LEU A 104 -5.11 0.12 -2.17
CA LEU A 104 -4.22 -0.06 -3.32
C LEU A 104 -4.48 -1.35 -4.14
N ARG A 105 -5.51 -2.15 -3.82
CA ARG A 105 -5.79 -3.45 -4.48
C ARG A 105 -5.99 -3.37 -6.00
N TYR A 106 -6.43 -2.23 -6.51
CA TYR A 106 -6.68 -2.01 -7.95
C TYR A 106 -5.55 -1.21 -8.63
N THR A 107 -4.41 -1.01 -7.93
CA THR A 107 -3.25 -0.30 -8.46
C THR A 107 -2.27 -1.28 -9.10
N PRO A 108 -1.83 -1.06 -10.36
CA PRO A 108 -0.89 -1.96 -11.03
C PRO A 108 0.46 -2.00 -10.32
N GLY A 109 1.14 -3.16 -10.38
CA GLY A 109 2.45 -3.37 -9.75
C GLY A 109 2.41 -3.56 -8.23
N VAL A 110 1.23 -3.52 -7.61
CA VAL A 110 1.03 -3.69 -6.17
C VAL A 110 0.43 -5.07 -5.88
N LEU A 111 1.02 -5.80 -4.94
CA LEU A 111 0.41 -6.98 -4.34
C LEU A 111 0.13 -6.69 -2.87
N THR A 112 -1.14 -6.64 -2.51
CA THR A 112 -1.61 -6.24 -1.19
C THR A 112 -1.77 -7.45 -0.26
N ASP A 113 -2.70 -8.28 -0.48
CA ASP A 113 -3.14 -9.33 0.46
C ASP A 113 -2.25 -10.59 0.44
N TYR A 114 -0.94 -10.43 0.32
CA TYR A 114 -0.03 -11.58 0.20
C TYR A 114 0.06 -12.44 1.47
N ARG A 115 -0.38 -11.92 2.61
CA ARG A 115 -0.58 -12.69 3.85
C ARG A 115 -2.05 -13.02 4.09
N GLY A 116 -2.87 -12.93 3.06
CA GLY A 116 -4.28 -13.29 3.08
C GLY A 116 -5.11 -12.41 4.01
N ALA A 117 -5.94 -13.05 4.83
CA ALA A 117 -6.80 -12.39 5.81
C ALA A 117 -6.05 -11.74 6.97
N SER A 118 -4.71 -11.93 7.08
CA SER A 118 -3.91 -11.32 8.13
C SER A 118 -3.91 -9.80 8.02
N ASN A 119 -4.34 -9.12 9.07
CA ASN A 119 -4.42 -7.66 9.15
C ASN A 119 -3.53 -7.05 10.25
N LEU A 120 -2.61 -7.83 10.80
CA LEU A 120 -1.72 -7.41 11.88
C LEU A 120 -0.85 -6.20 11.48
N ARG A 121 -0.41 -6.15 10.23
CA ARG A 121 0.34 -5.05 9.62
C ARG A 121 -0.30 -4.67 8.30
N ASP A 122 -0.09 -3.45 7.89
CA ASP A 122 -0.50 -2.92 6.59
C ASP A 122 0.66 -3.09 5.59
N GLU A 123 0.88 -4.31 5.15
CA GLU A 123 2.03 -4.71 4.32
C GLU A 123 1.63 -4.88 2.85
N LEU A 124 2.53 -4.50 1.94
CA LEU A 124 2.34 -4.66 0.51
C LEU A 124 3.67 -4.84 -0.23
N PHE A 125 3.60 -5.38 -1.46
CA PHE A 125 4.70 -5.38 -2.41
C PHE A 125 4.45 -4.33 -3.49
N VAL A 126 5.50 -3.65 -3.90
CA VAL A 126 5.50 -2.80 -5.09
C VAL A 126 6.65 -3.22 -5.99
N ARG A 127 6.37 -3.50 -7.27
CA ARG A 127 7.37 -3.95 -8.25
C ARG A 127 8.19 -5.16 -7.77
N GLY A 128 7.58 -6.04 -6.94
CA GLY A 128 8.25 -7.22 -6.38
C GLY A 128 9.09 -6.95 -5.12
N PHE A 129 9.11 -5.75 -4.59
CA PHE A 129 9.75 -5.43 -3.32
C PHE A 129 8.73 -5.29 -2.20
N TYR A 130 9.01 -5.91 -1.06
CA TYR A 130 8.15 -5.88 0.13
C TYR A 130 8.63 -4.84 1.15
N TYR A 131 7.81 -4.60 2.18
CA TYR A 131 8.05 -3.63 3.24
C TYR A 131 8.24 -2.19 2.72
N VAL A 132 7.43 -1.84 1.74
CA VAL A 132 7.43 -0.49 1.19
C VAL A 132 7.14 0.53 2.29
N PRO A 133 8.01 1.54 2.48
CA PRO A 133 7.86 2.53 3.54
C PRO A 133 6.60 3.36 3.35
N LYS A 134 5.98 3.70 4.48
CA LYS A 134 4.80 4.55 4.55
C LYS A 134 5.18 5.93 5.06
N TYR A 135 4.57 6.92 4.45
CA TYR A 135 4.64 8.32 4.81
C TYR A 135 3.25 8.82 5.11
N LEU A 136 3.13 9.75 6.04
CA LEU A 136 1.91 10.49 6.32
C LEU A 136 2.22 11.97 6.15
N ASP A 137 1.49 12.66 5.27
CA ASP A 137 1.68 14.07 4.94
C ASP A 137 3.13 14.40 4.51
N GLY A 138 3.74 13.50 3.71
CA GLY A 138 5.10 13.63 3.23
C GLY A 138 6.21 13.32 4.24
N LEU A 139 5.87 13.03 5.51
CA LEU A 139 6.81 12.68 6.57
C LEU A 139 6.85 11.16 6.81
N PHE A 140 8.03 10.61 7.01
CA PHE A 140 8.21 9.17 7.26
C PHE A 140 7.39 8.70 8.46
N LEU A 141 6.60 7.63 8.27
CA LEU A 141 5.78 7.01 9.31
C LEU A 141 6.36 5.67 9.78
N GLY A 142 6.82 4.85 8.85
CA GLY A 142 7.38 3.56 9.18
C GLY A 142 7.74 2.73 7.96
N GLY A 143 8.67 1.80 8.15
CA GLY A 143 9.14 0.81 7.19
C GLY A 143 9.02 -0.60 7.76
N ASP A 144 9.99 -1.45 7.44
CA ASP A 144 10.01 -2.89 7.73
C ASP A 144 9.70 -3.25 9.20
N LEU A 145 10.39 -2.60 10.14
CA LEU A 145 10.26 -2.93 11.57
C LEU A 145 9.07 -2.23 12.25
N SER A 146 8.42 -1.27 11.61
CA SER A 146 7.34 -0.49 12.23
C SER A 146 6.00 -1.19 12.14
N TYR A 147 5.23 -1.14 13.22
CA TYR A 147 3.85 -1.59 13.29
C TYR A 147 2.84 -0.45 13.10
N ALA A 148 3.27 0.74 12.71
CA ALA A 148 2.39 1.87 12.44
C ALA A 148 1.39 1.54 11.32
N LYS A 149 0.11 1.81 11.58
CA LYS A 149 -1.01 1.57 10.67
C LYS A 149 -2.03 2.69 10.85
N ILE A 150 -2.43 3.34 9.78
CA ILE A 150 -3.44 4.40 9.80
C ILE A 150 -4.74 3.86 9.22
N ASP A 151 -5.86 4.07 9.92
CA ASP A 151 -7.18 3.75 9.39
C ASP A 151 -7.47 4.64 8.17
N PRO A 152 -7.79 4.07 6.98
CA PRO A 152 -8.04 4.85 5.78
C PRO A 152 -9.22 5.83 5.92
N TYR A 153 -10.13 5.63 6.88
CA TYR A 153 -11.18 6.59 7.20
C TYR A 153 -10.64 7.98 7.59
N LEU A 154 -9.42 8.04 8.14
CA LEU A 154 -8.77 9.29 8.55
C LEU A 154 -8.05 10.01 7.40
N LEU A 155 -8.06 9.42 6.20
CA LEU A 155 -7.29 9.88 5.06
C LEU A 155 -8.18 10.53 3.99
N GLU A 156 -7.64 11.54 3.33
CA GLU A 156 -8.24 12.17 2.15
C GLU A 156 -7.89 11.39 0.87
N ARG A 157 -6.66 10.85 0.81
CA ARG A 157 -6.19 10.01 -0.29
C ARG A 157 -4.95 9.22 0.06
N VAL A 158 -4.67 8.20 -0.72
CA VAL A 158 -3.46 7.39 -0.65
C VAL A 158 -2.72 7.51 -1.97
N GLU A 159 -1.42 7.78 -1.91
CA GLU A 159 -0.58 7.97 -3.08
C GLU A 159 0.53 6.93 -3.09
N LEU A 160 0.80 6.36 -4.25
CA LEU A 160 1.92 5.45 -4.48
C LEU A 160 2.89 6.09 -5.47
N ILE A 161 4.14 6.25 -5.06
CA ILE A 161 5.25 6.56 -5.96
C ILE A 161 5.95 5.25 -6.24
N SER A 162 5.90 4.78 -7.49
CA SER A 162 6.57 3.55 -7.90
C SER A 162 8.02 3.80 -8.28
N GLY A 163 8.92 2.92 -7.80
CA GLY A 163 10.37 3.03 -8.01
C GLY A 163 11.08 3.94 -7.01
N PRO A 164 12.41 4.12 -7.15
CA PRO A 164 13.23 4.87 -6.22
C PRO A 164 12.76 6.30 -5.97
N ALA A 165 12.55 6.66 -4.69
CA ALA A 165 12.04 7.98 -4.27
C ALA A 165 12.98 8.70 -3.27
N SER A 166 14.20 8.18 -3.06
CA SER A 166 15.12 8.68 -2.02
C SER A 166 15.50 10.14 -2.16
N VAL A 167 15.54 10.67 -3.37
CA VAL A 167 15.94 12.08 -3.59
C VAL A 167 15.05 13.07 -2.84
N LEU A 168 13.78 12.76 -2.63
CA LEU A 168 12.87 13.63 -1.88
C LEU A 168 12.58 13.14 -0.46
N TYR A 169 12.67 11.81 -0.24
CA TYR A 169 12.17 11.18 0.98
C TYR A 169 13.28 10.59 1.86
N GLY A 170 14.54 10.63 1.39
CA GLY A 170 15.65 10.00 2.09
C GLY A 170 15.62 8.48 1.97
N GLN A 171 15.44 7.79 3.07
CA GLN A 171 15.34 6.32 2.99
C GLN A 171 14.07 5.92 2.21
N ALA A 172 14.24 5.14 1.16
CA ALA A 172 13.14 4.61 0.36
C ALA A 172 13.46 3.22 -0.17
N ASN A 173 12.45 2.36 -0.14
CA ASN A 173 12.53 1.03 -0.73
C ASN A 173 12.66 1.13 -2.26
N PRO A 174 13.39 0.22 -2.92
CA PRO A 174 13.50 0.22 -4.38
C PRO A 174 12.17 0.18 -5.12
N GLY A 175 11.17 -0.51 -4.58
CA GLY A 175 9.83 -0.59 -5.16
C GLY A 175 9.07 0.73 -5.15
N GLY A 176 9.35 1.59 -4.16
CA GLY A 176 8.68 2.88 -4.01
C GLY A 176 8.32 3.25 -2.58
N ILE A 177 7.38 4.17 -2.44
CA ILE A 177 6.81 4.60 -1.16
C ILE A 177 5.30 4.77 -1.27
N VAL A 178 4.60 4.58 -0.16
CA VAL A 178 3.18 4.95 -0.01
C VAL A 178 3.08 6.21 0.83
N ASN A 179 2.49 7.27 0.28
CA ASN A 179 2.17 8.49 1.01
C ASN A 179 0.67 8.53 1.30
N MET A 180 0.33 8.80 2.54
CA MET A 180 -1.04 9.00 3.00
C MET A 180 -1.25 10.49 3.27
N VAL A 181 -2.39 11.02 2.87
CA VAL A 181 -2.75 12.42 3.08
C VAL A 181 -3.88 12.49 4.09
N SER A 182 -3.63 13.17 5.19
CA SER A 182 -4.60 13.36 6.28
C SER A 182 -5.77 14.24 5.84
N LYS A 183 -6.94 13.98 6.42
CA LYS A 183 -8.10 14.87 6.29
C LYS A 183 -7.81 16.23 6.95
N LYS A 184 -7.95 17.31 6.18
CA LYS A 184 -7.77 18.71 6.61
C LYS A 184 -9.12 19.44 6.59
N PRO A 185 -9.26 20.57 7.27
CA PRO A 185 -10.46 21.40 7.17
C PRO A 185 -10.87 21.68 5.74
N THR A 186 -12.17 21.63 5.47
CA THR A 186 -12.76 21.90 4.15
C THR A 186 -13.28 23.33 4.08
N ASP A 187 -13.28 23.90 2.88
CA ASP A 187 -13.76 25.28 2.64
C ASP A 187 -15.29 25.40 2.82
N THR A 188 -16.00 24.27 2.70
CA THR A 188 -17.44 24.19 2.94
C THR A 188 -17.74 23.29 4.13
N PRO A 189 -18.78 23.59 4.94
CA PRO A 189 -19.18 22.74 6.05
C PRO A 189 -19.44 21.30 5.60
N LEU A 190 -18.81 20.35 6.27
CA LEU A 190 -19.02 18.92 6.10
C LEU A 190 -19.52 18.31 7.40
N ARG A 191 -20.60 17.58 7.35
CA ARG A 191 -21.12 16.81 8.49
C ARG A 191 -21.59 15.47 7.98
N ALA A 192 -20.82 14.43 8.29
CA ALA A 192 -21.13 13.06 7.88
C ALA A 192 -21.14 12.14 9.10
N VAL A 193 -22.09 11.23 9.12
CA VAL A 193 -22.08 10.08 10.04
C VAL A 193 -22.35 8.81 9.25
N GLU A 194 -21.72 7.72 9.65
CA GLU A 194 -21.92 6.42 9.03
C GLU A 194 -22.07 5.31 10.07
N LEU A 195 -22.85 4.30 9.72
CA LEU A 195 -23.02 3.06 10.48
C LEU A 195 -22.94 1.90 9.50
N SER A 196 -22.06 0.94 9.78
CA SER A 196 -21.89 -0.24 8.92
C SER A 196 -22.08 -1.53 9.71
N VAL A 197 -22.70 -2.51 9.08
CA VAL A 197 -22.88 -3.87 9.59
C VAL A 197 -22.51 -4.88 8.49
N GLY A 198 -22.03 -6.06 8.89
CA GLY A 198 -21.62 -7.04 7.86
C GLY A 198 -21.42 -8.46 8.38
N THR A 199 -20.88 -9.31 7.52
CA THR A 199 -20.43 -10.65 7.90
C THR A 199 -19.35 -10.58 8.96
N ASP A 200 -19.09 -11.71 9.62
CA ASP A 200 -18.09 -11.85 10.69
C ASP A 200 -18.32 -10.85 11.82
N LYS A 201 -19.60 -10.65 12.18
CA LYS A 201 -20.04 -9.70 13.20
C LYS A 201 -19.49 -8.28 13.01
N TYR A 202 -19.24 -7.89 11.76
CA TYR A 202 -18.74 -6.56 11.43
C TYR A 202 -19.73 -5.49 11.89
N LEU A 203 -19.24 -4.59 12.72
CA LEU A 203 -19.95 -3.40 13.18
C LEU A 203 -18.97 -2.23 13.21
N SER A 204 -19.28 -1.14 12.53
CA SER A 204 -18.52 0.10 12.66
C SER A 204 -19.43 1.31 12.69
N ALA A 205 -18.96 2.36 13.35
CA ALA A 205 -19.59 3.67 13.35
C ALA A 205 -18.52 4.75 13.19
N GLY A 206 -18.78 5.74 12.36
CA GLY A 206 -17.87 6.84 12.10
C GLY A 206 -18.57 8.17 11.98
N PHE A 207 -17.80 9.25 12.16
CA PHE A 207 -18.22 10.60 11.81
C PHE A 207 -17.06 11.41 11.24
N ASP A 208 -17.39 12.39 10.39
CA ASP A 208 -16.46 13.32 9.79
C ASP A 208 -17.12 14.71 9.77
N ILE A 209 -16.60 15.62 10.55
CA ILE A 209 -17.18 16.95 10.73
C ILE A 209 -16.10 17.99 10.46
N SER A 210 -16.38 18.92 9.55
CA SER A 210 -15.53 20.07 9.25
C SER A 210 -16.37 21.32 9.11
N ASP A 211 -15.82 22.43 9.61
CA ASP A 211 -16.43 23.75 9.47
C ASP A 211 -15.36 24.83 9.66
N THR A 212 -15.72 26.08 9.39
CA THR A 212 -14.90 27.25 9.69
C THR A 212 -15.53 28.06 10.81
N PHE A 213 -14.74 28.60 11.73
CA PHE A 213 -15.22 29.55 12.74
C PHE A 213 -15.33 30.95 12.19
N ASP A 214 -14.41 31.31 11.29
CA ASP A 214 -14.33 32.53 10.52
C ASP A 214 -13.45 32.31 9.29
N ASP A 215 -13.15 33.35 8.53
CA ASP A 215 -12.32 33.24 7.31
C ASP A 215 -10.88 32.81 7.59
N ALA A 216 -10.41 32.85 8.85
CA ALA A 216 -9.05 32.53 9.23
C ALA A 216 -8.90 31.14 9.89
N PHE A 217 -9.98 30.59 10.49
CA PHE A 217 -9.89 29.36 11.27
C PHE A 217 -10.85 28.29 10.78
N GLY A 218 -10.29 27.15 10.38
CA GLY A 218 -11.04 25.94 10.05
C GLY A 218 -10.70 24.79 11.01
N TYR A 219 -11.63 23.85 11.18
CA TYR A 219 -11.40 22.60 11.90
C TYR A 219 -12.02 21.41 11.17
N ARG A 220 -11.43 20.24 11.36
CA ARG A 220 -12.03 18.97 10.97
C ARG A 220 -11.72 17.90 12.03
N ILE A 221 -12.70 17.04 12.30
CA ILE A 221 -12.54 15.92 13.20
C ILE A 221 -13.19 14.72 12.55
N ALA A 222 -12.38 13.71 12.23
CA ALA A 222 -12.83 12.42 11.74
C ALA A 222 -12.56 11.35 12.83
N ALA A 223 -13.53 10.47 13.07
CA ALA A 223 -13.37 9.37 14.01
C ALA A 223 -14.17 8.14 13.56
N LYS A 224 -13.64 6.94 13.85
CA LYS A 224 -14.26 5.66 13.55
C LYS A 224 -13.98 4.65 14.67
N GLY A 225 -15.00 3.88 15.02
CA GLY A 225 -14.91 2.69 15.86
C GLY A 225 -15.29 1.46 15.03
N LEU A 226 -14.57 0.35 15.21
CA LEU A 226 -14.76 -0.90 14.50
C LEU A 226 -14.66 -2.08 15.45
N GLY A 227 -15.52 -3.08 15.27
CA GLY A 227 -15.41 -4.41 15.86
C GLY A 227 -15.82 -5.47 14.84
N ARG A 228 -15.04 -6.53 14.70
CA ARG A 228 -15.38 -7.70 13.86
C ARG A 228 -14.65 -8.96 14.32
N ASP A 229 -15.18 -10.11 13.97
CA ASP A 229 -14.43 -11.35 13.97
C ASP A 229 -13.57 -11.41 12.69
N LEU A 230 -12.50 -12.19 12.69
CA LEU A 230 -11.68 -12.46 11.50
C LEU A 230 -12.07 -13.80 10.87
N GLN A 231 -11.41 -14.15 9.77
CA GLN A 231 -11.66 -15.40 9.06
C GLN A 231 -11.34 -16.65 9.90
N GLU A 232 -10.28 -16.54 10.71
CA GLU A 232 -9.88 -17.62 11.63
C GLU A 232 -10.75 -17.59 12.90
N ASP A 233 -11.14 -18.77 13.37
CA ASP A 233 -11.89 -18.92 14.61
C ASP A 233 -11.17 -18.20 15.78
N TYR A 234 -11.92 -17.63 16.69
CA TYR A 234 -11.42 -16.89 17.88
C TYR A 234 -10.63 -15.61 17.58
N ALA A 235 -10.22 -15.37 16.34
CA ALA A 235 -9.49 -14.17 15.98
C ALA A 235 -10.46 -12.97 15.83
N THR A 236 -10.08 -11.84 16.41
CA THR A 236 -10.89 -10.61 16.39
C THR A 236 -10.08 -9.41 15.97
N ASN A 237 -10.78 -8.36 15.51
CA ASN A 237 -10.20 -7.04 15.30
C ASN A 237 -11.12 -5.99 15.89
N ARG A 238 -10.60 -5.17 16.79
CA ARG A 238 -11.30 -4.03 17.38
C ARG A 238 -10.42 -2.80 17.32
N SER A 239 -10.96 -1.70 16.89
CA SER A 239 -10.22 -0.45 16.77
C SER A 239 -11.10 0.76 17.08
N PHE A 240 -10.45 1.80 17.58
CA PHE A 240 -10.97 3.16 17.64
C PHE A 240 -9.88 4.09 17.11
N ALA A 241 -10.26 4.99 16.21
CA ALA A 241 -9.36 5.97 15.62
C ALA A 241 -10.03 7.34 15.59
N ILE A 242 -9.26 8.40 15.88
CA ILE A 242 -9.69 9.79 15.79
C ILE A 242 -8.55 10.67 15.29
N ALA A 243 -8.85 11.59 14.38
CA ALA A 243 -7.90 12.56 13.85
C ALA A 243 -8.52 13.96 13.81
N PRO A 244 -8.20 14.84 14.79
CA PRO A 244 -8.51 16.26 14.70
C PRO A 244 -7.48 16.99 13.85
N SER A 245 -7.92 17.96 13.07
CA SER A 245 -7.08 18.94 12.36
C SER A 245 -7.64 20.35 12.50
N PHE A 246 -6.72 21.34 12.56
CA PHE A 246 -7.05 22.76 12.69
C PHE A 246 -6.16 23.57 11.75
N THR A 247 -6.76 24.41 10.96
CA THR A 247 -6.02 25.32 10.06
C THR A 247 -6.24 26.78 10.51
N TRP A 248 -5.15 27.51 10.60
CA TRP A 248 -5.13 28.95 10.78
C TRP A 248 -4.48 29.59 9.55
N SER A 249 -5.26 30.45 8.87
CA SER A 249 -4.84 31.18 7.66
C SER A 249 -5.15 32.66 7.85
N PRO A 250 -4.24 33.43 8.49
CA PRO A 250 -4.47 34.87 8.78
C PRO A 250 -4.52 35.73 7.53
N ASP A 251 -3.96 35.26 6.43
CA ASP A 251 -3.92 35.90 5.11
C ASP A 251 -3.81 34.82 4.04
N GLU A 252 -3.93 35.20 2.76
CA GLU A 252 -3.88 34.27 1.62
C GLU A 252 -2.50 33.57 1.45
N GLY A 253 -1.42 34.19 1.93
CA GLY A 253 -0.06 33.69 1.78
C GLY A 253 0.42 32.84 2.96
N THR A 254 -0.30 32.82 4.10
CA THR A 254 0.16 32.15 5.32
C THR A 254 -0.86 31.15 5.80
N SER A 255 -0.41 29.90 6.04
CA SER A 255 -1.25 28.90 6.67
C SER A 255 -0.45 28.03 7.66
N LEU A 256 -1.11 27.65 8.75
CA LEU A 256 -0.62 26.67 9.73
C LEU A 256 -1.73 25.66 10.00
N THR A 257 -1.50 24.40 9.59
CA THR A 257 -2.42 23.30 9.86
C THR A 257 -1.82 22.41 10.94
N ILE A 258 -2.48 22.28 12.08
CA ILE A 258 -2.12 21.34 13.15
C ILE A 258 -2.88 20.05 12.89
N LEU A 259 -2.15 18.91 12.88
CA LEU A 259 -2.65 17.58 12.59
C LEU A 259 -2.38 16.69 13.81
N GLY A 260 -3.42 16.06 14.34
CA GLY A 260 -3.30 15.13 15.45
C GLY A 260 -4.00 13.81 15.14
N GLY A 261 -3.68 12.78 15.92
CA GLY A 261 -4.43 11.55 15.86
C GLY A 261 -4.10 10.60 17.00
N TYR A 262 -5.07 9.76 17.29
CA TYR A 262 -4.94 8.66 18.23
C TYR A 262 -5.68 7.45 17.68
N GLN A 263 -5.04 6.29 17.75
CA GLN A 263 -5.62 5.01 17.37
C GLN A 263 -5.31 3.98 18.45
N ASN A 264 -6.34 3.27 18.91
CA ASN A 264 -6.25 2.18 19.87
C ASN A 264 -6.89 0.93 19.29
N GLU A 265 -6.10 -0.13 19.21
CA GLU A 265 -6.53 -1.44 18.74
C GLU A 265 -6.27 -2.45 19.86
N PRO A 266 -7.24 -2.65 20.79
CA PRO A 266 -7.12 -3.66 21.85
C PRO A 266 -7.06 -5.08 21.28
N ASP A 267 -7.57 -5.30 20.07
CA ASP A 267 -7.43 -6.51 19.28
C ASP A 267 -6.94 -6.07 17.87
N ALA A 268 -5.62 -6.02 17.69
CA ALA A 268 -5.00 -5.46 16.49
C ALA A 268 -4.97 -6.44 15.29
N GLY A 269 -5.62 -7.59 15.41
CA GLY A 269 -5.68 -8.61 14.38
C GLY A 269 -4.79 -9.82 14.64
N TYR A 270 -4.75 -10.73 13.67
CA TYR A 270 -4.10 -12.02 13.76
C TYR A 270 -3.28 -12.35 12.52
N ARG A 271 -2.33 -13.27 12.64
CA ARG A 271 -1.53 -13.79 11.53
C ARG A 271 -1.38 -15.29 11.64
N ASN A 272 -2.01 -16.00 10.72
CA ASN A 272 -2.07 -17.45 10.70
C ASN A 272 -1.00 -18.04 9.75
N PHE A 273 0.09 -18.61 10.31
CA PHE A 273 1.09 -19.32 9.52
C PHE A 273 0.67 -20.78 9.36
N LEU A 274 0.70 -21.29 8.12
CA LEU A 274 0.35 -22.68 7.78
C LEU A 274 1.43 -23.29 6.86
N ASP A 275 1.47 -24.63 6.81
CA ASP A 275 2.34 -25.34 5.89
C ASP A 275 1.76 -25.40 4.47
N ALA A 276 2.62 -25.56 3.48
CA ALA A 276 2.23 -25.86 2.11
C ALA A 276 1.48 -27.21 2.02
N ALA A 277 1.90 -28.19 2.83
CA ALA A 277 1.10 -29.39 3.07
C ALA A 277 -0.11 -29.04 3.92
N GLY A 278 -1.31 -29.23 3.39
CA GLY A 278 -2.58 -28.81 3.98
C GLY A 278 -3.12 -27.49 3.44
N THR A 279 -2.33 -26.71 2.68
CA THR A 279 -2.81 -25.47 2.03
C THR A 279 -2.67 -25.53 0.51
N VAL A 280 -1.46 -25.72 -0.01
CA VAL A 280 -1.16 -25.84 -1.45
C VAL A 280 -1.39 -27.26 -1.94
N THR A 281 -0.99 -28.24 -1.13
CA THR A 281 -1.20 -29.66 -1.40
C THR A 281 -1.92 -30.34 -0.23
N PRO A 282 -2.77 -31.35 -0.47
CA PRO A 282 -3.46 -32.03 0.63
C PRO A 282 -2.49 -32.84 1.49
N ILE A 283 -2.74 -32.90 2.79
CA ILE A 283 -2.10 -33.86 3.69
C ILE A 283 -2.68 -35.25 3.39
N PRO A 284 -1.85 -36.29 3.11
CA PRO A 284 -2.33 -37.65 2.87
C PRO A 284 -3.21 -38.13 4.03
N GLY A 285 -4.40 -38.65 3.70
CA GLY A 285 -5.37 -39.17 4.67
C GLY A 285 -6.20 -38.10 5.43
N PHE A 286 -5.84 -36.82 5.34
CA PHE A 286 -6.59 -35.75 5.99
C PHE A 286 -7.20 -34.75 4.97
N GLY A 287 -6.42 -34.30 3.99
CA GLY A 287 -6.86 -33.29 3.02
C GLY A 287 -6.29 -31.90 3.30
N PHE A 288 -7.13 -30.88 3.17
CA PHE A 288 -6.74 -29.48 3.37
C PHE A 288 -7.16 -28.97 4.75
N VAL A 289 -6.29 -28.20 5.40
CA VAL A 289 -6.61 -27.46 6.62
C VAL A 289 -7.74 -26.47 6.32
N PRO A 290 -8.80 -26.39 7.14
CA PRO A 290 -9.85 -25.38 6.97
C PRO A 290 -9.28 -23.96 6.98
N ARG A 291 -9.88 -23.01 6.24
CA ARG A 291 -9.40 -21.62 6.19
C ARG A 291 -9.66 -20.85 7.48
N ASP A 292 -10.61 -21.29 8.27
CA ASP A 292 -11.00 -20.79 9.59
C ASP A 292 -10.19 -21.41 10.73
N PHE A 293 -9.29 -22.37 10.42
CA PHE A 293 -8.43 -22.99 11.42
C PHE A 293 -7.55 -21.96 12.12
N PHE A 294 -7.60 -21.91 13.45
CA PHE A 294 -6.83 -21.02 14.30
C PHE A 294 -5.61 -21.73 14.86
N VAL A 295 -4.41 -21.36 14.42
CA VAL A 295 -3.16 -22.01 14.86
C VAL A 295 -2.84 -21.68 16.31
N SER A 296 -3.21 -20.49 16.80
CA SER A 296 -2.92 -20.06 18.18
C SER A 296 -3.90 -20.69 19.18
N ASP A 297 -4.07 -20.06 20.31
CA ASP A 297 -5.01 -20.44 21.37
C ASP A 297 -5.65 -19.18 21.92
N PRO A 298 -6.98 -19.12 22.10
CA PRO A 298 -7.66 -17.91 22.58
C PRO A 298 -7.21 -17.47 23.98
N ASP A 299 -6.69 -18.38 24.82
CA ASP A 299 -6.18 -18.04 26.15
C ASP A 299 -4.74 -17.51 26.11
N PHE A 300 -4.07 -17.56 24.96
CA PHE A 300 -2.70 -17.07 24.76
C PHE A 300 -2.58 -15.94 23.74
N GLU A 301 -3.40 -15.98 22.69
CA GLU A 301 -3.35 -14.97 21.61
C GLU A 301 -3.70 -13.59 22.14
N ARG A 302 -2.80 -12.65 21.87
CA ARG A 302 -2.99 -11.25 22.25
C ARG A 302 -2.23 -10.36 21.30
N SER A 303 -2.90 -9.42 20.70
CA SER A 303 -2.27 -8.41 19.86
C SER A 303 -2.90 -7.06 20.13
N GLU A 304 -2.14 -6.14 20.69
CA GLU A 304 -2.61 -4.79 21.04
C GLU A 304 -1.71 -3.75 20.39
N ARG A 305 -2.31 -2.70 19.83
CA ARG A 305 -1.56 -1.55 19.35
C ARG A 305 -2.22 -0.26 19.81
N LYS A 306 -1.38 0.65 20.30
CA LYS A 306 -1.75 2.03 20.60
C LYS A 306 -0.80 2.94 19.88
N GLN A 307 -1.34 3.97 19.24
CA GLN A 307 -0.50 4.96 18.59
C GLN A 307 -1.12 6.35 18.71
N ALA A 308 -0.25 7.34 18.77
CA ALA A 308 -0.64 8.73 18.81
C ALA A 308 0.36 9.58 18.03
N TRP A 309 -0.12 10.60 17.35
CA TRP A 309 0.73 11.56 16.66
C TRP A 309 0.20 12.96 16.80
N ILE A 310 1.13 13.90 16.74
CA ILE A 310 0.86 15.32 16.62
C ILE A 310 1.90 15.95 15.71
N GLY A 311 1.46 16.81 14.83
CA GLY A 311 2.31 17.50 13.90
C GLY A 311 1.69 18.78 13.39
N TYR A 312 2.39 19.42 12.48
CA TYR A 312 1.88 20.59 11.77
C TYR A 312 2.47 20.67 10.37
N GLU A 313 1.74 21.38 9.52
CA GLU A 313 2.18 21.87 8.22
C GLU A 313 2.09 23.40 8.27
N PHE A 314 3.21 24.05 8.06
CA PHE A 314 3.30 25.51 7.94
C PHE A 314 3.68 25.88 6.52
N LYS A 315 2.99 26.85 5.94
CA LYS A 315 3.28 27.44 4.63
C LYS A 315 3.27 28.96 4.76
N HIS A 316 4.27 29.60 4.13
CA HIS A 316 4.31 31.05 3.99
C HIS A 316 4.84 31.44 2.61
N GLU A 317 4.07 32.19 1.88
CA GLU A 317 4.42 32.79 0.60
C GLU A 317 4.99 34.21 0.85
N PHE A 318 6.31 34.35 0.70
CA PHE A 318 6.94 35.66 0.84
C PHE A 318 6.54 36.61 -0.31
N ASN A 319 6.27 36.04 -1.47
CA ASN A 319 5.77 36.68 -2.67
C ASN A 319 5.35 35.56 -3.66
N ASP A 320 4.84 35.94 -4.83
CA ASP A 320 4.36 35.01 -5.88
C ASP A 320 5.40 34.00 -6.33
N ASN A 321 6.68 34.24 -6.05
CA ASN A 321 7.79 33.42 -6.55
C ASN A 321 8.58 32.68 -5.47
N LEU A 322 8.29 32.92 -4.19
CA LEU A 322 9.07 32.33 -3.09
C LEU A 322 8.15 31.86 -1.96
N THR A 323 8.12 30.56 -1.76
CA THR A 323 7.31 29.90 -0.73
C THR A 323 8.19 29.08 0.21
N PHE A 324 8.00 29.24 1.51
CA PHE A 324 8.58 28.39 2.54
C PHE A 324 7.51 27.43 3.08
N ARG A 325 7.90 26.16 3.26
CA ARG A 325 7.07 25.15 3.94
C ARG A 325 7.88 24.43 5.00
N GLN A 326 7.22 24.11 6.11
CA GLN A 326 7.80 23.27 7.14
C GLN A 326 6.74 22.30 7.65
N ASN A 327 7.03 21.00 7.55
CA ASN A 327 6.21 19.94 8.10
C ASN A 327 6.96 19.27 9.24
N ALA A 328 6.30 19.06 10.38
CA ALA A 328 6.91 18.34 11.51
C ALA A 328 5.89 17.43 12.19
N ARG A 329 6.35 16.27 12.68
CA ARG A 329 5.50 15.34 13.43
C ARG A 329 6.29 14.57 14.48
N TYR A 330 5.68 14.41 15.64
CA TYR A 330 6.02 13.39 16.63
C TYR A 330 4.99 12.25 16.53
N HIS A 331 5.47 11.01 16.58
CA HIS A 331 4.64 9.80 16.51
C HIS A 331 5.14 8.79 17.53
N HIS A 332 4.20 8.19 18.25
CA HIS A 332 4.43 7.14 19.24
C HIS A 332 3.59 5.92 18.92
N VAL A 333 4.19 4.72 19.03
CA VAL A 333 3.52 3.43 18.83
C VAL A 333 3.95 2.49 19.94
N ASP A 334 2.98 1.93 20.66
CA ASP A 334 3.14 0.78 21.53
C ASP A 334 2.46 -0.44 20.92
N TRP A 335 3.19 -1.53 20.82
CA TRP A 335 2.67 -2.80 20.34
C TRP A 335 3.03 -3.93 21.31
N LEU A 336 2.05 -4.76 21.62
CA LEU A 336 2.18 -5.99 22.39
C LEU A 336 1.62 -7.14 21.55
N HIS A 337 2.34 -8.26 21.51
CA HIS A 337 1.93 -9.43 20.74
C HIS A 337 2.34 -10.71 21.43
N HIS A 338 1.40 -11.63 21.59
CA HIS A 338 1.62 -13.03 21.98
C HIS A 338 0.88 -13.93 21.02
N THR A 339 1.53 -14.96 20.51
CA THR A 339 0.93 -15.89 19.55
C THR A 339 1.59 -17.26 19.61
N LEU A 340 0.83 -18.30 19.24
CA LEU A 340 1.39 -19.59 18.93
C LEU A 340 1.59 -19.67 17.40
N VAL A 341 2.78 -20.06 16.99
CA VAL A 341 3.16 -20.20 15.58
C VAL A 341 3.25 -21.68 15.22
N TYR A 342 2.75 -22.03 14.06
CA TYR A 342 2.86 -23.34 13.45
C TYR A 342 4.35 -23.74 13.35
N GLY A 343 4.69 -24.90 13.89
CA GLY A 343 6.02 -25.48 13.80
C GLY A 343 6.10 -26.53 12.69
N SER A 344 5.94 -27.79 13.04
CA SER A 344 5.95 -28.91 12.09
C SER A 344 4.80 -29.87 12.39
N ALA A 345 4.21 -30.45 11.33
CA ALA A 345 3.23 -31.50 11.47
C ALA A 345 3.91 -32.87 11.62
N GLY A 346 3.45 -33.67 12.59
CA GLY A 346 3.88 -35.05 12.83
C GLY A 346 2.70 -36.01 12.78
N PRO A 347 2.98 -37.31 12.80
CA PRO A 347 1.95 -38.33 12.69
C PRO A 347 1.06 -38.37 13.95
N ASP A 348 -0.24 -38.43 13.73
CA ASP A 348 -1.19 -38.79 14.76
C ASP A 348 -0.98 -40.28 15.15
N PRO A 349 -0.90 -40.60 16.45
CA PRO A 349 -0.57 -41.92 16.90
C PRO A 349 -1.66 -42.97 16.60
N VAL A 350 -2.88 -42.55 16.27
CA VAL A 350 -4.01 -43.43 15.98
C VAL A 350 -4.19 -43.65 14.48
N THR A 351 -4.18 -42.57 13.71
CA THR A 351 -4.45 -42.58 12.26
C THR A 351 -3.18 -42.69 11.42
N GLY A 352 -2.02 -42.27 11.96
CA GLY A 352 -0.76 -42.19 11.24
C GLY A 352 -0.66 -40.97 10.30
N ASN A 353 -1.71 -40.14 10.20
CA ASN A 353 -1.71 -38.94 9.38
C ASN A 353 -0.88 -37.83 10.04
N ASN A 354 -0.24 -37.00 9.23
CA ASN A 354 0.54 -35.86 9.75
C ASN A 354 -0.38 -34.68 10.14
N THR A 355 -1.14 -34.85 11.23
CA THR A 355 -2.11 -33.87 11.74
C THR A 355 -1.75 -33.26 13.07
N ILE A 356 -0.81 -33.86 13.81
CA ILE A 356 -0.36 -33.31 15.09
C ILE A 356 0.69 -32.20 14.84
N VAL A 357 0.31 -30.96 15.04
CA VAL A 357 1.15 -29.80 14.81
C VAL A 357 1.84 -29.37 16.10
N SER A 358 3.17 -29.36 16.09
CA SER A 358 3.94 -28.70 17.15
C SER A 358 3.77 -27.18 17.03
N ARG A 359 3.68 -26.46 18.14
CA ARG A 359 3.58 -25.01 18.15
C ARG A 359 4.71 -24.37 18.97
N SER A 360 5.16 -23.20 18.53
CA SER A 360 6.09 -22.35 19.26
C SER A 360 5.34 -21.15 19.82
N ALA A 361 5.39 -20.95 21.13
CA ALA A 361 4.88 -19.75 21.75
C ALA A 361 5.90 -18.61 21.56
N SER A 362 5.45 -17.46 21.12
CA SER A 362 6.30 -16.29 20.99
C SER A 362 5.53 -15.01 21.35
N GLY A 363 6.24 -14.00 21.83
CA GLY A 363 5.60 -12.73 22.15
C GLY A 363 6.52 -11.75 22.82
N GLY A 364 6.06 -10.50 22.89
CA GLY A 364 6.82 -9.40 23.47
C GLY A 364 6.17 -8.05 23.23
N THR A 365 6.97 -7.01 23.44
CA THR A 365 6.59 -5.61 23.27
C THR A 365 7.54 -4.91 22.30
N ASP A 366 7.01 -3.91 21.60
CA ASP A 366 7.76 -3.06 20.68
C ASP A 366 7.23 -1.63 20.77
N THR A 367 8.03 -0.74 21.34
CA THR A 367 7.67 0.66 21.52
C THR A 367 8.53 1.54 20.62
N TRP A 368 7.90 2.37 19.81
CA TRP A 368 8.53 3.32 18.90
C TRP A 368 8.22 4.76 19.27
N ASN A 369 9.23 5.61 19.24
CA ASN A 369 9.08 7.06 19.25
C ASN A 369 9.79 7.63 18.03
N GLN A 370 9.14 8.54 17.34
CA GLN A 370 9.68 9.12 16.13
C GLN A 370 9.38 10.60 16.06
N PHE A 371 10.39 11.39 15.75
CA PHE A 371 10.27 12.80 15.39
C PHE A 371 10.80 13.00 13.98
N THR A 372 10.04 13.69 13.14
CA THR A 372 10.42 14.03 11.76
C THR A 372 10.13 15.49 11.50
N VAL A 373 11.01 16.16 10.77
CA VAL A 373 10.81 17.52 10.28
C VAL A 373 11.40 17.67 8.90
N ASP A 374 10.69 18.37 8.02
CA ASP A 374 11.12 18.71 6.66
C ASP A 374 10.91 20.20 6.42
N ASN A 375 11.98 20.89 6.05
CA ASN A 375 11.97 22.33 5.73
C ASN A 375 12.22 22.47 4.23
N GLN A 376 11.36 23.21 3.56
CA GLN A 376 11.34 23.37 2.11
C GLN A 376 11.31 24.85 1.73
N LEU A 377 12.10 25.22 0.74
CA LEU A 377 12.04 26.49 0.07
C LEU A 377 11.81 26.25 -1.42
N GLU A 378 10.70 26.75 -1.92
CA GLU A 378 10.34 26.68 -3.34
C GLU A 378 10.49 28.07 -3.96
N ALA A 379 11.18 28.12 -5.10
CA ALA A 379 11.34 29.36 -5.85
C ALA A 379 10.97 29.15 -7.32
N THR A 380 10.13 30.01 -7.87
CA THR A 380 9.77 30.02 -9.30
C THR A 380 10.43 31.21 -9.99
N PHE A 381 11.06 30.98 -11.13
CA PHE A 381 11.72 32.03 -11.92
C PHE A 381 11.91 31.60 -13.38
N SER A 382 12.19 32.56 -14.26
CA SER A 382 12.42 32.27 -15.68
C SER A 382 13.85 32.60 -16.10
N THR A 383 14.45 31.76 -16.92
CA THR A 383 15.73 32.01 -17.62
C THR A 383 15.52 31.89 -19.13
N GLY A 384 15.22 33.02 -19.77
CA GLY A 384 14.86 33.06 -21.18
C GLY A 384 13.51 32.38 -21.44
N ALA A 385 13.52 31.26 -22.18
CA ALA A 385 12.32 30.49 -22.48
C ALA A 385 12.06 29.36 -21.47
N ALA A 386 12.94 29.17 -20.48
CA ALA A 386 12.83 28.14 -19.48
C ALA A 386 12.18 28.72 -18.21
N GLU A 387 11.13 28.06 -17.71
CA GLU A 387 10.49 28.33 -16.44
C GLU A 387 10.94 27.29 -15.43
N HIS A 388 11.42 27.76 -14.29
CA HIS A 388 11.99 26.94 -13.23
C HIS A 388 11.09 26.87 -12.01
N THR A 389 10.89 25.69 -11.46
CA THR A 389 10.39 25.47 -10.10
C THR A 389 11.50 24.78 -9.32
N LEU A 390 12.28 25.57 -8.60
CA LEU A 390 13.41 25.12 -7.80
C LEU A 390 12.97 24.84 -6.38
N LEU A 391 13.16 23.60 -5.91
CA LEU A 391 12.86 23.17 -4.55
C LEU A 391 14.16 22.78 -3.84
N GLY A 392 14.50 23.48 -2.75
CA GLY A 392 15.56 23.09 -1.83
C GLY A 392 15.00 22.70 -0.49
N GLY A 393 15.60 21.72 0.18
CA GLY A 393 15.11 21.34 1.51
C GLY A 393 16.15 20.67 2.39
N VAL A 394 15.83 20.66 3.69
CA VAL A 394 16.59 20.00 4.75
C VAL A 394 15.62 19.27 5.65
N ASP A 395 15.82 17.97 5.79
CA ASP A 395 15.02 17.16 6.70
C ASP A 395 15.85 16.47 7.79
N PHE A 396 15.16 16.14 8.87
CA PHE A 396 15.73 15.41 9.98
C PHE A 396 14.72 14.39 10.52
N GLN A 397 15.23 13.19 10.84
CA GLN A 397 14.48 12.10 11.46
C GLN A 397 15.25 11.62 12.69
N TYR A 398 14.51 11.43 13.78
CA TYR A 398 15.01 10.82 15.00
C TYR A 398 14.04 9.72 15.43
N ARG A 399 14.53 8.51 15.63
CA ARG A 399 13.71 7.35 16.01
C ARG A 399 14.36 6.59 17.15
N THR A 400 13.55 6.17 18.11
CA THR A 400 13.95 5.21 19.14
C THR A 400 13.01 4.03 19.14
N ARG A 401 13.54 2.87 19.47
CA ARG A 401 12.79 1.62 19.64
C ARG A 401 13.27 0.94 20.92
N ASP A 402 12.33 0.52 21.77
CA ASP A 402 12.52 -0.46 22.84
C ASP A 402 11.83 -1.76 22.38
N TYR A 403 12.62 -2.82 22.22
CA TYR A 403 12.14 -4.10 21.71
C TYR A 403 12.49 -5.22 22.67
N LYS A 404 11.48 -5.97 23.07
CA LYS A 404 11.62 -7.18 23.87
C LYS A 404 10.83 -8.30 23.24
N TRP A 405 11.48 -9.43 23.00
CA TRP A 405 10.84 -10.62 22.47
C TRP A 405 11.27 -11.87 23.21
N GLY A 406 10.36 -12.84 23.34
CA GLY A 406 10.65 -14.13 23.98
C GLY A 406 9.98 -15.28 23.24
N ARG A 407 10.49 -16.48 23.49
CA ARG A 407 9.98 -17.73 22.91
C ARG A 407 9.95 -18.86 23.91
N ALA A 408 9.04 -19.83 23.67
CA ALA A 408 8.97 -21.11 24.40
C ALA A 408 8.37 -22.18 23.49
N ALA A 409 8.52 -23.45 23.86
CA ALA A 409 7.71 -24.51 23.26
C ALA A 409 6.25 -24.33 23.69
N GLY A 410 5.32 -24.34 22.74
CA GLY A 410 3.89 -24.32 22.97
C GLY A 410 3.29 -25.72 23.00
N PRO A 411 2.02 -25.89 23.44
CA PRO A 411 1.30 -27.15 23.34
C PRO A 411 1.04 -27.49 21.86
N SER A 412 1.08 -28.76 21.51
CA SER A 412 0.70 -29.24 20.15
C SER A 412 -0.82 -29.13 19.97
N ILE A 413 -1.27 -29.09 18.70
CA ILE A 413 -2.67 -29.10 18.31
C ILE A 413 -2.90 -30.12 17.21
N ASP A 414 -4.04 -30.82 17.23
CA ASP A 414 -4.44 -31.73 16.16
C ASP A 414 -5.28 -30.98 15.11
N LEU A 415 -4.87 -31.00 13.85
CA LEU A 415 -5.64 -30.42 12.73
C LEU A 415 -7.00 -31.09 12.52
N ALA A 416 -7.12 -32.36 12.92
CA ALA A 416 -8.33 -33.17 12.74
C ALA A 416 -9.36 -33.01 13.89
N ASP A 417 -8.89 -32.68 15.10
CA ASP A 417 -9.73 -32.44 16.28
C ASP A 417 -9.10 -31.31 17.12
N PRO A 418 -9.14 -30.06 16.65
CA PRO A 418 -8.49 -28.95 17.33
C PRO A 418 -9.16 -28.66 18.68
N ARG A 419 -8.37 -28.68 19.76
CA ARG A 419 -8.81 -28.36 21.11
C ARG A 419 -8.08 -27.15 21.62
N TYR A 420 -8.84 -26.22 22.18
CA TYR A 420 -8.37 -24.95 22.71
C TYR A 420 -8.71 -24.84 24.19
N GLY A 421 -7.90 -24.08 24.95
CA GLY A 421 -8.12 -23.84 26.39
C GLY A 421 -7.73 -25.01 27.31
N ASP A 422 -7.18 -26.10 26.78
CA ASP A 422 -6.77 -27.27 27.57
C ASP A 422 -5.41 -27.11 28.26
N PHE A 423 -4.66 -26.05 27.91
CA PHE A 423 -3.32 -25.79 28.45
C PHE A 423 -3.32 -24.56 29.34
N ASP A 424 -2.72 -24.68 30.54
CA ASP A 424 -2.55 -23.56 31.47
C ASP A 424 -1.37 -22.65 31.04
N PHE A 425 -1.66 -21.63 30.25
CA PHE A 425 -0.69 -20.64 29.78
C PHE A 425 -0.13 -19.74 30.90
N SER A 426 -0.74 -19.71 32.10
CA SER A 426 -0.19 -18.93 33.22
C SER A 426 1.17 -19.48 33.69
N SER A 427 1.44 -20.75 33.43
CA SER A 427 2.70 -21.42 33.74
C SER A 427 3.77 -21.27 32.62
N LEU A 428 3.39 -20.78 31.45
CA LEU A 428 4.29 -20.66 30.30
C LEU A 428 5.16 -19.40 30.42
N VAL A 429 6.46 -19.60 30.54
CA VAL A 429 7.44 -18.52 30.60
C VAL A 429 8.14 -18.40 29.24
N LEU A 430 7.95 -17.27 28.57
CA LEU A 430 8.71 -16.97 27.35
C LEU A 430 10.16 -16.59 27.73
N ALA A 431 11.10 -17.45 27.37
CA ALA A 431 12.52 -17.09 27.51
C ALA A 431 12.84 -15.92 26.59
N THR A 432 13.37 -14.84 27.15
CA THR A 432 13.73 -13.65 26.34
C THR A 432 14.82 -14.02 25.35
N THR A 433 14.54 -13.85 24.06
CA THR A 433 15.46 -14.14 22.95
C THR A 433 16.05 -12.87 22.35
N ASP A 434 15.32 -11.76 22.44
CA ASP A 434 15.75 -10.45 21.93
C ASP A 434 15.38 -9.38 22.96
N LEU A 435 16.33 -8.49 23.27
CA LEU A 435 16.14 -7.35 24.13
C LEU A 435 17.06 -6.24 23.65
N GLN A 436 16.51 -5.25 22.93
CA GLN A 436 17.28 -4.28 22.18
C GLN A 436 16.73 -2.88 22.33
N ASP A 437 17.63 -1.91 22.48
CA ASP A 437 17.33 -0.50 22.25
C ASP A 437 17.93 -0.08 20.92
N LEU A 438 17.15 0.55 20.06
CA LEU A 438 17.63 1.10 18.80
C LEU A 438 17.43 2.62 18.80
N THR A 439 18.46 3.34 18.39
CA THR A 439 18.39 4.76 18.07
C THR A 439 18.84 4.97 16.64
N ALA A 440 17.98 5.54 15.81
CA ALA A 440 18.30 5.90 14.44
C ALA A 440 18.10 7.40 14.21
N ARG A 441 19.09 8.03 13.56
CA ARG A 441 19.10 9.45 13.20
C ARG A 441 19.43 9.56 11.73
N GLN A 442 18.71 10.42 11.03
CA GLN A 442 18.99 10.73 9.63
C GLN A 442 18.84 12.24 9.43
N ALA A 443 19.78 12.84 8.73
CA ALA A 443 19.70 14.20 8.25
C ALA A 443 19.98 14.21 6.75
N GLY A 444 19.14 14.91 5.98
CA GLY A 444 19.25 15.01 4.54
C GLY A 444 19.20 16.45 4.06
N VAL A 445 19.94 16.74 3.00
CA VAL A 445 19.82 17.98 2.23
C VAL A 445 19.56 17.63 0.79
N TYR A 446 18.58 18.29 0.18
CA TYR A 446 18.18 18.01 -1.20
C TYR A 446 17.91 19.27 -2.00
N LEU A 447 18.10 19.16 -3.30
CA LEU A 447 17.81 20.18 -4.29
C LEU A 447 17.20 19.53 -5.52
N GLN A 448 16.13 20.11 -6.03
CA GLN A 448 15.46 19.68 -7.23
C GLN A 448 15.08 20.89 -8.09
N ASP A 449 15.24 20.79 -9.39
CA ASP A 449 14.74 21.76 -10.36
C ASP A 449 13.79 21.05 -11.35
N GLN A 450 12.63 21.63 -11.54
CA GLN A 450 11.69 21.31 -12.59
C GLN A 450 11.75 22.46 -13.61
N VAL A 451 12.07 22.14 -14.85
CA VAL A 451 12.29 23.13 -15.91
C VAL A 451 11.30 22.89 -17.04
N GLU A 452 10.45 23.86 -17.31
CA GLU A 452 9.53 23.83 -18.44
C GLU A 452 10.04 24.71 -19.57
N ILE A 453 10.18 24.14 -20.79
CA ILE A 453 10.59 24.82 -22.02
C ILE A 453 9.53 24.52 -23.08
N GLY A 454 8.47 25.29 -23.14
CA GLY A 454 7.31 24.98 -23.97
C GLY A 454 6.70 23.64 -23.56
N ALA A 455 6.68 22.67 -24.48
CA ALA A 455 6.14 21.32 -24.21
C ALA A 455 7.14 20.38 -23.50
N LEU A 456 8.40 20.75 -23.38
CA LEU A 456 9.44 19.95 -22.76
C LEU A 456 9.50 20.23 -21.26
N ASN A 457 9.30 19.19 -20.43
CA ASN A 457 9.43 19.22 -18.98
C ASN A 457 10.66 18.39 -18.60
N LEU A 458 11.61 19.01 -17.90
CA LEU A 458 12.82 18.38 -17.38
C LEU A 458 12.77 18.37 -15.86
N LEU A 459 13.25 17.30 -15.27
CA LEU A 459 13.37 17.13 -13.82
C LEU A 459 14.78 16.70 -13.48
N ALA A 460 15.45 17.39 -12.57
CA ALA A 460 16.72 16.96 -12.01
C ALA A 460 16.72 17.16 -10.50
N GLY A 461 17.24 16.20 -9.77
CA GLY A 461 17.32 16.29 -8.31
C GLY A 461 18.51 15.53 -7.76
N ILE A 462 19.08 16.08 -6.68
CA ILE A 462 20.19 15.50 -5.93
C ILE A 462 19.89 15.56 -4.45
N ARG A 463 20.42 14.60 -3.71
CA ARG A 463 20.31 14.56 -2.26
C ARG A 463 21.54 13.91 -1.64
N TYR A 464 21.95 14.42 -0.48
CA TYR A 464 22.92 13.77 0.39
C TYR A 464 22.30 13.53 1.77
N ASP A 465 22.41 12.28 2.24
CA ASP A 465 21.95 11.84 3.55
C ASP A 465 23.14 11.41 4.40
N ARG A 466 23.03 11.67 5.70
CA ARG A 466 23.82 11.05 6.73
C ARG A 466 22.90 10.34 7.70
N ALA A 467 23.05 9.01 7.79
CA ALA A 467 22.28 8.15 8.67
C ALA A 467 23.20 7.53 9.72
N LYS A 468 22.76 7.51 10.97
CA LYS A 468 23.41 6.81 12.07
C LYS A 468 22.40 5.91 12.77
N THR A 469 22.77 4.63 12.93
CA THR A 469 21.98 3.65 13.67
C THR A 469 22.85 3.08 14.80
N GLU A 470 22.31 3.09 16.01
CA GLU A 470 22.90 2.51 17.20
C GLU A 470 21.93 1.46 17.75
N ILE A 471 22.39 0.24 17.96
CA ILE A 471 21.61 -0.87 18.53
C ILE A 471 22.37 -1.36 19.76
N ASP A 472 21.74 -1.26 20.91
CA ASP A 472 22.21 -1.79 22.19
C ASP A 472 21.56 -3.16 22.42
N ASP A 473 22.36 -4.23 22.39
CA ASP A 473 21.95 -5.59 22.69
C ASP A 473 22.00 -5.84 24.21
N ARG A 474 20.93 -5.57 24.91
CA ARG A 474 20.84 -5.71 26.38
C ARG A 474 20.92 -7.17 26.88
N LEU A 475 20.90 -8.18 26.02
CA LEU A 475 21.09 -9.60 26.39
C LEU A 475 22.52 -10.07 26.20
N GLY A 476 23.24 -9.46 25.31
CA GLY A 476 24.53 -9.92 24.88
C GLY A 476 25.64 -8.86 24.93
N THR A 477 26.57 -9.02 24.03
CA THR A 477 27.71 -8.11 23.84
C THR A 477 27.85 -7.71 22.38
N ASN A 478 26.72 -7.73 21.64
CA ASN A 478 26.72 -7.47 20.21
C ASN A 478 26.14 -6.07 19.88
N ASP A 479 26.55 -5.08 20.67
CA ASP A 479 26.21 -3.68 20.38
C ASP A 479 26.74 -3.28 19.01
N GLN A 480 25.90 -2.58 18.25
CA GLN A 480 26.21 -2.15 16.90
C GLN A 480 26.08 -0.64 16.77
N SER A 481 26.99 -0.04 16.02
CA SER A 481 26.87 1.36 15.64
C SER A 481 27.38 1.51 14.22
N TYR A 482 26.49 1.96 13.31
CA TYR A 482 26.85 2.25 11.93
C TYR A 482 26.54 3.70 11.60
N GLU A 483 27.35 4.25 10.75
CA GLU A 483 27.18 5.59 10.22
C GLU A 483 27.43 5.56 8.73
N ASP A 484 26.40 5.90 7.96
CA ASP A 484 26.39 5.83 6.51
C ASP A 484 26.14 7.21 5.91
N GLY A 485 26.86 7.51 4.82
CA GLY A 485 26.57 8.62 3.94
C GLY A 485 26.03 8.10 2.60
N ALA A 486 24.94 8.65 2.11
CA ALA A 486 24.36 8.25 0.84
C ALA A 486 24.12 9.47 -0.07
N PHE A 487 24.60 9.36 -1.31
CA PHE A 487 24.27 10.32 -2.36
C PHE A 487 23.26 9.68 -3.31
N THR A 488 22.10 10.31 -3.46
CA THR A 488 21.06 9.87 -4.38
C THR A 488 20.75 10.98 -5.39
N TRP A 489 20.33 10.59 -6.59
CA TRP A 489 19.99 11.52 -7.62
C TRP A 489 18.90 10.96 -8.53
N ARG A 490 18.19 11.87 -9.18
CA ARG A 490 17.21 11.53 -10.23
C ARG A 490 17.30 12.53 -11.38
N ALA A 491 16.96 12.06 -12.57
CA ALA A 491 16.78 12.89 -13.75
C ALA A 491 15.62 12.35 -14.56
N GLY A 492 14.85 13.23 -15.17
CA GLY A 492 13.72 12.86 -16.01
C GLY A 492 13.48 13.88 -17.11
N ALA A 493 12.90 13.44 -18.20
CA ALA A 493 12.43 14.28 -19.28
C ALA A 493 11.07 13.78 -19.76
N LEU A 494 10.15 14.69 -19.98
CA LEU A 494 8.81 14.44 -20.46
C LEU A 494 8.47 15.49 -21.53
N TYR A 495 7.87 15.07 -22.62
CA TYR A 495 7.38 15.97 -23.65
C TYR A 495 5.84 15.93 -23.69
N ALA A 496 5.20 17.02 -23.30
CA ALA A 496 3.75 17.15 -23.25
C ALA A 496 3.21 17.68 -24.60
N PHE A 497 2.63 16.80 -25.41
CA PHE A 497 1.96 17.20 -26.64
C PHE A 497 0.59 17.84 -26.36
N ASP A 498 0.15 18.76 -27.21
CA ASP A 498 -1.13 19.46 -27.09
C ASP A 498 -2.35 18.51 -27.08
N ASN A 499 -2.22 17.31 -27.62
CA ASN A 499 -3.28 16.28 -27.61
C ASN A 499 -3.35 15.48 -26.30
N GLY A 500 -2.56 15.85 -25.29
CA GLY A 500 -2.52 15.20 -23.98
C GLY A 500 -1.56 13.99 -23.88
N LEU A 501 -0.86 13.62 -24.98
CA LEU A 501 0.14 12.56 -24.94
C LEU A 501 1.45 13.08 -24.33
N SER A 502 2.02 12.33 -23.37
CA SER A 502 3.22 12.74 -22.64
C SER A 502 4.20 11.58 -22.49
N PRO A 503 5.01 11.27 -23.52
CA PRO A 503 6.12 10.32 -23.37
C PRO A 503 7.18 10.86 -22.42
N TYR A 504 7.78 9.95 -21.62
CA TYR A 504 8.83 10.31 -20.69
C TYR A 504 9.90 9.24 -20.55
N VAL A 505 11.03 9.65 -20.03
CA VAL A 505 12.12 8.80 -19.57
C VAL A 505 12.63 9.33 -18.24
N SER A 506 12.99 8.43 -17.32
CA SER A 506 13.61 8.82 -16.05
C SER A 506 14.63 7.80 -15.56
N TYR A 507 15.55 8.30 -14.75
CA TYR A 507 16.49 7.51 -13.98
C TYR A 507 16.50 8.01 -12.53
N ALA A 508 16.45 7.09 -11.57
CA ALA A 508 16.46 7.42 -10.16
C ALA A 508 17.23 6.38 -9.33
N THR A 509 17.78 6.82 -8.22
CA THR A 509 18.49 5.99 -7.25
C THR A 509 17.83 6.03 -5.89
N SER A 510 17.98 4.97 -5.10
CA SER A 510 17.55 4.93 -3.71
C SER A 510 18.58 4.28 -2.80
N PHE A 511 18.43 4.56 -1.51
CA PHE A 511 19.13 3.85 -0.44
C PHE A 511 18.19 3.59 0.73
N GLU A 512 18.46 2.53 1.47
CA GLU A 512 17.74 2.15 2.69
C GLU A 512 18.76 1.69 3.73
N PRO A 513 18.91 2.39 4.88
CA PRO A 513 19.82 2.01 5.94
C PRO A 513 19.46 0.64 6.52
N ALA A 514 20.45 -0.18 6.83
CA ALA A 514 20.22 -1.45 7.50
C ALA A 514 19.83 -1.23 8.97
N LEU A 515 18.70 -1.84 9.39
CA LEU A 515 18.20 -1.78 10.77
C LEU A 515 18.33 -3.14 11.49
N TYR A 516 19.06 -4.08 10.91
CA TYR A 516 19.25 -5.43 11.44
C TYR A 516 20.62 -5.62 12.03
N MET A 517 20.70 -6.42 13.10
CA MET A 517 21.99 -6.83 13.66
C MET A 517 22.65 -7.91 12.79
N PRO A 518 23.92 -7.74 12.39
CA PRO A 518 24.69 -8.83 11.82
C PRO A 518 24.99 -9.88 12.92
N PRO A 519 25.38 -11.10 12.53
CA PRO A 519 25.89 -12.09 13.47
C PRO A 519 27.08 -11.56 14.26
N ALA A 520 27.24 -12.02 15.51
CA ALA A 520 28.34 -11.61 16.36
C ALA A 520 29.72 -11.84 15.68
N GLY A 521 30.56 -10.79 15.65
CA GLY A 521 31.85 -10.80 14.99
C GLY A 521 31.81 -10.54 13.47
N ALA A 522 30.65 -10.39 12.86
CA ALA A 522 30.52 -9.95 11.46
C ALA A 522 30.60 -8.41 11.35
N SER A 523 30.96 -7.93 10.17
CA SER A 523 30.96 -6.49 9.89
C SER A 523 29.54 -5.96 9.86
N ALA A 524 29.36 -4.67 10.21
CA ALA A 524 28.11 -3.94 10.04
C ALA A 524 27.60 -4.03 8.60
N PHE A 525 26.29 -4.07 8.43
CA PHE A 525 25.67 -4.06 7.12
C PHE A 525 25.78 -2.68 6.47
N SER A 526 26.05 -2.65 5.18
CA SER A 526 25.97 -1.43 4.37
C SER A 526 24.50 -1.12 4.05
N PRO A 527 24.15 0.12 3.70
CA PRO A 527 22.82 0.42 3.19
C PRO A 527 22.48 -0.39 1.94
N THR A 528 21.26 -0.88 1.84
CA THR A 528 20.74 -1.40 0.59
C THR A 528 20.60 -0.26 -0.42
N THR A 529 21.08 -0.43 -1.64
CA THR A 529 21.00 0.57 -2.70
C THR A 529 20.25 0.06 -3.91
N ALA A 530 19.61 0.97 -4.65
CA ALA A 530 18.98 0.61 -5.92
C ALA A 530 19.08 1.72 -6.95
N GLU A 531 18.98 1.30 -8.22
CA GLU A 531 18.93 2.16 -9.39
C GLU A 531 17.80 1.68 -10.33
N GLN A 532 17.07 2.61 -10.93
CA GLN A 532 16.00 2.32 -11.86
C GLN A 532 16.11 3.21 -13.10
N PHE A 533 15.96 2.58 -14.26
CA PHE A 533 15.62 3.23 -15.51
C PHE A 533 14.14 2.99 -15.82
N GLU A 534 13.40 4.03 -16.17
CA GLU A 534 11.99 3.95 -16.53
C GLU A 534 11.72 4.72 -17.82
N VAL A 535 10.96 4.13 -18.73
CA VAL A 535 10.43 4.79 -19.92
C VAL A 535 8.93 4.53 -19.96
N GLY A 536 8.18 5.58 -20.26
CA GLY A 536 6.73 5.44 -20.29
C GLY A 536 6.05 6.51 -21.13
N VAL A 537 4.74 6.41 -21.16
CA VAL A 537 3.86 7.38 -21.79
C VAL A 537 2.64 7.57 -20.94
N LYS A 538 2.20 8.82 -20.79
CA LYS A 538 0.93 9.20 -20.18
C LYS A 538 0.03 9.82 -21.23
N TYR A 539 -1.27 9.65 -21.07
CA TYR A 539 -2.27 10.25 -21.94
C TYR A 539 -3.38 10.84 -21.08
N ALA A 540 -3.44 12.15 -21.05
CA ALA A 540 -4.39 12.93 -20.25
C ALA A 540 -4.80 14.18 -21.07
N PRO A 541 -5.78 14.05 -21.97
CA PRO A 541 -6.29 15.21 -22.72
C PRO A 541 -6.85 16.27 -21.79
N GLU A 542 -6.58 17.52 -22.11
CA GLU A 542 -7.09 18.66 -21.32
C GLU A 542 -8.62 18.67 -21.29
N GLY A 543 -9.20 18.96 -20.12
CA GLY A 543 -10.64 18.98 -19.92
C GLY A 543 -11.29 17.59 -19.88
N SER A 544 -10.52 16.50 -19.99
CA SER A 544 -11.05 15.13 -19.87
C SER A 544 -10.82 14.56 -18.47
N GLY A 545 -11.76 13.74 -17.99
CA GLY A 545 -11.59 12.89 -16.81
C GLY A 545 -10.82 11.61 -17.15
N LEU A 546 -9.68 11.71 -17.88
CA LEU A 546 -8.93 10.54 -18.37
C LEU A 546 -7.45 10.64 -18.03
N LEU A 547 -6.91 9.58 -17.43
CA LEU A 547 -5.49 9.38 -17.24
C LEU A 547 -5.12 7.93 -17.60
N LEU A 548 -4.46 7.73 -18.73
CA LEU A 548 -3.85 6.47 -19.09
C LEU A 548 -2.35 6.56 -18.89
N ALA A 549 -1.73 5.49 -18.42
CA ALA A 549 -0.28 5.40 -18.35
C ALA A 549 0.22 4.01 -18.70
N ALA A 550 1.36 3.97 -19.39
CA ALA A 550 2.11 2.75 -19.66
C ALA A 550 3.58 3.02 -19.34
N ALA A 551 4.21 2.12 -18.59
CA ALA A 551 5.60 2.24 -18.19
C ALA A 551 6.33 0.89 -18.33
N TYR A 552 7.57 0.94 -18.78
CA TYR A 552 8.55 -0.13 -18.65
C TYR A 552 9.63 0.33 -17.68
N TYR A 553 10.05 -0.55 -16.77
CA TYR A 553 11.13 -0.29 -15.82
C TYR A 553 12.18 -1.40 -15.80
N ASP A 554 13.42 -1.04 -15.55
CA ASP A 554 14.56 -1.91 -15.23
C ASP A 554 15.14 -1.42 -13.89
N LEU A 555 14.98 -2.23 -12.84
CA LEU A 555 15.32 -1.90 -11.46
C LEU A 555 16.31 -2.91 -10.90
N ARG A 556 17.42 -2.44 -10.36
CA ARG A 556 18.51 -3.25 -9.80
C ARG A 556 18.75 -2.86 -8.36
N GLN A 557 18.65 -3.85 -7.48
CA GLN A 557 18.94 -3.70 -6.05
C GLN A 557 20.23 -4.43 -5.70
N LYS A 558 21.05 -3.80 -4.83
CA LYS A 558 22.31 -4.35 -4.33
C LYS A 558 22.35 -4.29 -2.79
N ASP A 559 23.22 -5.09 -2.20
CA ASP A 559 23.46 -5.12 -0.75
C ASP A 559 22.18 -5.42 0.04
N VAL A 560 21.38 -6.37 -0.45
CA VAL A 560 20.13 -6.79 0.19
C VAL A 560 20.44 -7.57 1.45
N VAL A 561 19.87 -7.14 2.58
CA VAL A 561 19.90 -7.91 3.83
C VAL A 561 18.80 -8.96 3.76
N ALA A 562 19.17 -10.24 3.90
CA ALA A 562 18.25 -11.36 3.93
C ALA A 562 18.41 -12.13 5.24
N GLY A 563 17.27 -12.47 5.88
CA GLY A 563 17.25 -13.35 7.04
C GLY A 563 16.99 -14.79 6.62
N ALA A 564 17.79 -15.72 7.14
CA ALA A 564 17.58 -17.15 7.02
C ALA A 564 17.40 -17.76 8.41
N TRP A 565 16.41 -18.67 8.56
CA TRP A 565 16.27 -19.42 9.79
C TRP A 565 17.42 -20.40 9.95
N ASP A 566 18.15 -20.29 11.07
CA ASP A 566 19.20 -21.22 11.46
C ASP A 566 18.64 -22.18 12.52
N PRO A 567 18.47 -23.48 12.17
CA PRO A 567 17.89 -24.46 13.10
C PRO A 567 18.83 -24.81 14.26
N ASP A 568 20.14 -24.64 14.09
CA ASP A 568 21.12 -24.93 15.12
C ASP A 568 21.16 -23.83 16.20
N LEU A 569 20.93 -22.58 15.77
CA LEU A 569 20.83 -21.44 16.65
C LEU A 569 19.40 -21.14 17.11
N GLY A 570 18.38 -21.74 16.45
CA GLY A 570 16.96 -21.51 16.73
C GLY A 570 16.52 -20.06 16.52
N GLN A 571 17.18 -19.33 15.63
CA GLN A 571 16.92 -17.92 15.35
C GLN A 571 17.09 -17.58 13.86
N THR A 572 16.61 -16.41 13.46
CA THR A 572 16.91 -15.88 12.13
C THR A 572 18.29 -15.21 12.14
N VAL A 573 19.18 -15.69 11.29
CA VAL A 573 20.50 -15.08 11.05
C VAL A 573 20.40 -14.20 9.82
N TYR A 574 20.85 -12.96 9.96
CA TYR A 574 20.86 -11.99 8.88
C TYR A 574 22.20 -11.99 8.15
N SER A 575 22.16 -11.81 6.86
CA SER A 575 23.33 -11.72 5.98
C SER A 575 23.09 -10.70 4.87
N GLN A 576 24.14 -10.06 4.39
CA GLN A 576 24.07 -9.07 3.33
C GLN A 576 24.88 -9.53 2.13
N VAL A 577 24.26 -10.32 1.27
CA VAL A 577 24.83 -10.70 -0.02
C VAL A 577 23.64 -10.92 -0.96
N GLY A 578 23.09 -9.87 -1.47
CA GLY A 578 21.97 -10.02 -2.39
C GLY A 578 22.03 -9.00 -3.51
N LYS A 579 21.77 -9.47 -4.74
CA LYS A 579 21.40 -8.63 -5.87
C LYS A 579 20.13 -9.16 -6.48
N ILE A 580 19.16 -8.30 -6.64
CA ILE A 580 17.89 -8.61 -7.29
C ILE A 580 17.73 -7.68 -8.49
N HIS A 581 17.32 -8.25 -9.62
CA HIS A 581 17.02 -7.52 -10.84
C HIS A 581 15.56 -7.71 -11.21
N ASN A 582 14.79 -6.64 -11.16
CA ASN A 582 13.37 -6.61 -11.52
C ASN A 582 13.17 -5.79 -12.79
N ARG A 583 12.47 -6.37 -13.74
CA ARG A 583 12.00 -5.68 -14.95
C ARG A 583 10.51 -5.88 -15.08
N GLY A 584 9.82 -4.89 -15.60
CA GLY A 584 8.38 -5.05 -15.73
C GLY A 584 7.72 -4.03 -16.63
N ILE A 585 6.44 -4.29 -16.84
CA ILE A 585 5.53 -3.40 -17.56
C ILE A 585 4.33 -3.14 -16.65
N GLU A 586 3.96 -1.87 -16.54
CA GLU A 586 2.76 -1.43 -15.83
C GLU A 586 1.87 -0.66 -16.81
N LEU A 587 0.60 -1.02 -16.82
CA LEU A 587 -0.45 -0.31 -17.56
C LEU A 587 -1.50 0.13 -16.56
N SER A 588 -1.90 1.38 -16.59
CA SER A 588 -2.97 1.91 -15.78
C SER A 588 -3.93 2.76 -16.60
N ALA A 589 -5.21 2.67 -16.27
CA ALA A 589 -6.25 3.53 -16.78
C ALA A 589 -7.13 3.99 -15.63
N ARG A 590 -7.36 5.30 -15.55
CA ARG A 590 -8.37 5.94 -14.70
C ARG A 590 -9.19 6.83 -15.60
N ALA A 591 -10.50 6.68 -15.61
CA ALA A 591 -11.35 7.39 -16.54
C ALA A 591 -12.73 7.66 -15.94
N GLU A 592 -13.17 8.87 -16.06
CA GLU A 592 -14.56 9.26 -16.00
C GLU A 592 -15.07 9.25 -17.44
N VAL A 593 -15.52 8.07 -17.88
CA VAL A 593 -15.88 7.81 -19.30
C VAL A 593 -17.06 8.65 -19.74
N THR A 594 -18.00 8.84 -18.82
CA THR A 594 -19.13 9.76 -18.91
C THR A 594 -19.38 10.33 -17.51
N ASN A 595 -20.32 11.26 -17.35
CA ASN A 595 -20.75 11.76 -16.04
C ASN A 595 -21.22 10.65 -15.09
N ASN A 596 -21.59 9.50 -15.65
CA ASN A 596 -22.21 8.40 -14.95
C ASN A 596 -21.33 7.16 -14.84
N LEU A 597 -20.27 7.05 -15.66
CA LEU A 597 -19.45 5.84 -15.76
C LEU A 597 -18.00 6.16 -15.46
N SER A 598 -17.51 5.63 -14.34
CA SER A 598 -16.09 5.71 -13.96
C SER A 598 -15.41 4.34 -14.05
N LEU A 599 -14.14 4.33 -14.40
CA LEU A 599 -13.35 3.13 -14.65
C LEU A 599 -11.95 3.23 -14.04
N ILE A 600 -11.51 2.15 -13.39
CA ILE A 600 -10.11 1.94 -13.01
C ILE A 600 -9.69 0.60 -13.60
N ALA A 601 -8.56 0.57 -14.33
CA ALA A 601 -7.97 -0.68 -14.81
C ALA A 601 -6.46 -0.68 -14.60
N GLY A 602 -5.93 -1.83 -14.24
CA GLY A 602 -4.52 -2.04 -14.00
C GLY A 602 -4.03 -3.37 -14.58
N TYR A 603 -2.83 -3.38 -15.12
CA TYR A 603 -2.11 -4.60 -15.47
C TYR A 603 -0.64 -4.43 -15.14
N SER A 604 -0.02 -5.47 -14.58
CA SER A 604 1.42 -5.53 -14.39
C SER A 604 2.00 -6.88 -14.80
N TYR A 605 3.19 -6.82 -15.40
CA TYR A 605 4.07 -7.94 -15.63
C TYR A 605 5.38 -7.70 -14.91
N ILE A 606 5.88 -8.68 -14.15
CA ILE A 606 7.12 -8.60 -13.38
C ILE A 606 8.01 -9.80 -13.71
N ASP A 607 9.23 -9.53 -14.17
CA ASP A 607 10.32 -10.49 -14.31
C ASP A 607 11.38 -10.16 -13.26
N SER A 608 11.42 -10.92 -12.17
CA SER A 608 12.30 -10.73 -11.02
C SER A 608 13.27 -11.90 -10.90
N ILE A 609 14.57 -11.61 -10.81
CA ILE A 609 15.61 -12.64 -10.74
C ILE A 609 16.62 -12.28 -9.65
N VAL A 610 16.87 -13.22 -8.73
CA VAL A 610 17.99 -13.19 -7.78
C VAL A 610 19.28 -13.39 -8.57
N LYS A 611 20.16 -12.39 -8.56
CA LYS A 611 21.46 -12.45 -9.22
C LYS A 611 22.57 -12.91 -8.31
N GLU A 612 22.50 -12.55 -7.03
CA GLU A 612 23.44 -12.96 -5.99
C GLU A 612 22.65 -13.25 -4.69
N SER A 613 22.99 -14.30 -3.97
CA SER A 613 22.43 -14.68 -2.67
C SER A 613 23.45 -15.53 -1.91
N VAL A 614 23.45 -15.42 -0.56
CA VAL A 614 24.18 -16.36 0.32
C VAL A 614 23.66 -17.79 0.16
N ASN A 615 22.34 -17.92 -0.10
CA ASN A 615 21.72 -19.19 -0.48
C ASN A 615 21.87 -19.39 -1.99
N THR A 616 22.90 -20.12 -2.39
CA THR A 616 23.22 -20.35 -3.82
C THR A 616 22.08 -21.06 -4.59
N SER A 617 21.17 -21.76 -3.89
CA SER A 617 20.02 -22.40 -4.52
C SER A 617 18.98 -21.40 -5.07
N GLU A 618 19.02 -20.16 -4.62
CA GLU A 618 18.13 -19.08 -5.08
C GLU A 618 18.67 -18.34 -6.31
N VAL A 619 19.96 -18.44 -6.58
CA VAL A 619 20.59 -17.73 -7.69
C VAL A 619 20.00 -18.18 -9.02
N GLY A 620 19.59 -17.21 -9.84
CA GLY A 620 18.89 -17.43 -11.11
C GLY A 620 17.40 -17.76 -10.96
N LYS A 621 16.87 -17.75 -9.73
CA LYS A 621 15.46 -18.00 -9.42
C LYS A 621 14.69 -16.71 -9.22
N MET A 622 13.38 -16.82 -9.30
CA MET A 622 12.45 -15.75 -8.96
C MET A 622 12.19 -15.78 -7.44
N PRO A 623 12.23 -14.62 -6.74
CA PRO A 623 11.83 -14.57 -5.34
C PRO A 623 10.41 -15.13 -5.14
N SER A 624 10.16 -15.73 -3.97
CA SER A 624 8.83 -16.22 -3.61
C SER A 624 7.80 -15.09 -3.50
N ARG A 625 6.50 -15.43 -3.53
CA ARG A 625 5.34 -14.53 -3.38
C ARG A 625 5.07 -13.59 -4.56
N ILE A 626 5.96 -13.41 -5.50
CA ILE A 626 5.79 -12.45 -6.59
C ILE A 626 5.01 -13.11 -7.74
N PRO A 627 3.76 -12.68 -8.04
CA PRO A 627 3.06 -13.13 -9.24
C PRO A 627 3.63 -12.42 -10.46
N GLN A 628 3.91 -13.17 -11.54
CA GLN A 628 4.42 -12.58 -12.78
C GLN A 628 3.41 -11.68 -13.48
N HIS A 629 2.12 -12.00 -13.38
CA HIS A 629 1.03 -11.27 -14.00
C HIS A 629 -0.01 -10.91 -12.97
N GLN A 630 -0.44 -9.67 -12.96
CA GLN A 630 -1.59 -9.19 -12.20
C GLN A 630 -2.44 -8.30 -13.10
N ALA A 631 -3.75 -8.38 -12.93
CA ALA A 631 -4.70 -7.51 -13.63
C ALA A 631 -5.84 -7.15 -12.69
N SER A 632 -6.34 -5.92 -12.81
CA SER A 632 -7.49 -5.44 -12.06
C SER A 632 -8.37 -4.55 -12.93
N LEU A 633 -9.66 -4.59 -12.65
CA LEU A 633 -10.66 -3.75 -13.28
C LEU A 633 -11.71 -3.41 -12.23
N TRP A 634 -12.05 -2.14 -12.09
CA TRP A 634 -13.18 -1.64 -11.30
C TRP A 634 -13.95 -0.63 -12.14
N ALA A 635 -15.27 -0.75 -12.15
CA ALA A 635 -16.15 0.20 -12.84
C ALA A 635 -17.34 0.53 -11.96
N THR A 636 -17.79 1.78 -11.98
CA THR A 636 -19.01 2.26 -11.33
C THR A 636 -19.89 2.97 -12.34
N TYR A 637 -21.20 2.76 -12.21
CA TYR A 637 -22.22 3.45 -13.00
C TYR A 637 -23.30 4.01 -12.08
N THR A 638 -23.53 5.32 -12.19
CA THR A 638 -24.56 6.04 -11.44
C THR A 638 -25.72 6.38 -12.36
N ALA A 639 -26.92 5.99 -11.99
CA ALA A 639 -28.14 6.37 -12.71
C ALA A 639 -28.61 7.75 -12.22
N ASP A 640 -28.56 8.75 -13.09
CA ASP A 640 -28.90 10.16 -12.80
C ASP A 640 -30.33 10.53 -13.19
N GLU A 641 -31.06 9.62 -13.85
CA GLU A 641 -32.44 9.86 -14.29
C GLU A 641 -33.31 8.59 -14.27
N GLY A 642 -34.63 8.78 -14.37
CA GLY A 642 -35.61 7.72 -14.53
C GLY A 642 -35.93 6.95 -13.26
N ALA A 643 -36.29 5.68 -13.39
CA ALA A 643 -36.74 4.86 -12.26
C ALA A 643 -35.63 4.51 -11.28
N LEU A 644 -34.37 4.47 -11.73
CA LEU A 644 -33.20 4.09 -10.99
C LEU A 644 -32.34 5.29 -10.54
N GLU A 645 -32.84 6.52 -10.72
CA GLU A 645 -32.14 7.74 -10.28
C GLU A 645 -31.67 7.64 -8.83
N GLY A 646 -30.38 7.96 -8.61
CA GLY A 646 -29.72 7.84 -7.32
C GLY A 646 -29.12 6.45 -7.05
N LEU A 647 -29.26 5.47 -7.95
CA LEU A 647 -28.62 4.17 -7.84
C LEU A 647 -27.23 4.20 -8.48
N THR A 648 -26.21 3.90 -7.70
CA THR A 648 -24.86 3.61 -8.19
C THR A 648 -24.60 2.11 -8.06
N VAL A 649 -24.11 1.49 -9.13
CA VAL A 649 -23.65 0.09 -9.09
C VAL A 649 -22.17 0.02 -9.49
N GLY A 650 -21.41 -0.79 -8.79
CA GLY A 650 -20.00 -1.00 -9.07
C GLY A 650 -19.63 -2.48 -9.15
N GLY A 651 -18.60 -2.79 -9.91
CA GLY A 651 -18.08 -4.14 -10.00
C GLY A 651 -16.57 -4.16 -10.26
N GLY A 652 -15.90 -5.12 -9.64
CA GLY A 652 -14.47 -5.30 -9.72
C GLY A 652 -14.05 -6.72 -10.05
N LEU A 653 -12.93 -6.83 -10.75
CA LEU A 653 -12.22 -8.07 -11.03
C LEU A 653 -10.76 -7.90 -10.66
N ARG A 654 -10.19 -8.89 -9.94
CA ARG A 654 -8.77 -8.93 -9.61
C ARG A 654 -8.20 -10.30 -9.99
N TYR A 655 -7.26 -10.31 -10.90
CA TYR A 655 -6.50 -11.50 -11.28
C TYR A 655 -5.11 -11.43 -10.67
N ILE A 656 -4.74 -12.45 -9.89
CA ILE A 656 -3.42 -12.65 -9.32
C ILE A 656 -2.86 -13.92 -9.93
N GLY A 657 -1.79 -13.80 -10.68
CA GLY A 657 -1.13 -14.91 -11.36
C GLY A 657 -0.43 -15.87 -10.40
N THR A 658 0.11 -16.94 -10.93
CA THR A 658 0.89 -17.89 -10.15
C THR A 658 2.15 -17.26 -9.58
N SER A 659 2.54 -17.63 -8.37
CA SER A 659 3.80 -17.25 -7.74
C SER A 659 4.57 -18.47 -7.25
N TRP A 660 5.87 -18.33 -7.02
CA TRP A 660 6.66 -19.35 -6.36
C TRP A 660 6.43 -19.35 -4.86
N GLY A 661 6.36 -20.52 -4.26
CA GLY A 661 6.11 -20.69 -2.84
C GLY A 661 7.36 -20.67 -1.97
N ASP A 662 8.54 -20.75 -2.59
CA ASP A 662 9.83 -20.65 -1.90
C ASP A 662 10.92 -20.04 -2.79
N GLY A 663 12.05 -19.64 -2.20
CA GLY A 663 13.18 -19.05 -2.92
C GLY A 663 13.89 -20.02 -3.87
N GLY A 664 13.80 -21.32 -3.61
CA GLY A 664 14.35 -22.38 -4.47
C GLY A 664 13.48 -22.70 -5.69
N ASN A 665 12.27 -22.14 -5.78
CA ASN A 665 11.26 -22.40 -6.81
C ASN A 665 10.84 -23.88 -6.87
N SER A 666 10.70 -24.52 -5.71
CA SER A 666 10.38 -25.96 -5.64
C SER A 666 8.90 -26.25 -5.87
N PHE A 667 7.99 -25.30 -5.51
CA PHE A 667 6.55 -25.42 -5.72
C PHE A 667 5.90 -24.07 -6.06
N LYS A 668 4.71 -24.12 -6.62
CA LYS A 668 3.94 -22.93 -7.02
C LYS A 668 2.65 -22.79 -6.23
N VAL A 669 2.31 -21.55 -5.93
CA VAL A 669 0.96 -21.13 -5.53
C VAL A 669 0.13 -20.86 -6.79
N GLY A 670 -1.11 -21.35 -6.82
CA GLY A 670 -2.03 -21.23 -7.95
C GLY A 670 -2.47 -19.80 -8.20
N ALA A 671 -2.85 -19.51 -9.44
CA ALA A 671 -3.49 -18.24 -9.79
C ALA A 671 -4.95 -18.20 -9.28
N VAL A 672 -5.45 -17.00 -9.00
CA VAL A 672 -6.83 -16.77 -8.60
C VAL A 672 -7.43 -15.57 -9.34
N THR A 673 -8.74 -15.61 -9.59
CA THR A 673 -9.54 -14.47 -10.06
C THR A 673 -10.64 -14.22 -9.05
N LEU A 674 -10.67 -13.01 -8.50
CA LEU A 674 -11.65 -12.58 -7.52
C LEU A 674 -12.58 -11.55 -8.13
N PHE A 675 -13.85 -11.58 -7.73
CA PHE A 675 -14.85 -10.62 -8.15
C PHE A 675 -15.40 -9.89 -6.93
N ASP A 676 -15.52 -8.58 -7.06
CA ASP A 676 -16.05 -7.68 -6.03
C ASP A 676 -17.25 -6.90 -6.63
N ALA A 677 -18.21 -6.48 -5.81
CA ALA A 677 -19.33 -5.66 -6.25
C ALA A 677 -19.74 -4.65 -5.19
N MET A 678 -20.36 -3.56 -5.66
CA MET A 678 -20.97 -2.52 -4.84
C MET A 678 -22.31 -2.11 -5.41
N ALA A 679 -23.25 -1.76 -4.53
CA ALA A 679 -24.47 -1.04 -4.91
C ALA A 679 -24.74 0.01 -3.84
N SER A 680 -24.96 1.26 -4.25
CA SER A 680 -25.29 2.37 -3.37
C SER A 680 -26.56 3.06 -3.86
N TYR A 681 -27.41 3.52 -2.95
CA TYR A 681 -28.60 4.28 -3.29
C TYR A 681 -28.65 5.58 -2.51
N ASP A 682 -28.64 6.72 -3.21
CA ASP A 682 -28.90 8.04 -2.64
C ASP A 682 -30.41 8.29 -2.59
N PHE A 683 -30.97 8.28 -1.37
CA PHE A 683 -32.40 8.54 -1.15
C PHE A 683 -32.77 9.99 -1.44
N GLY A 684 -31.80 10.92 -1.41
CA GLY A 684 -32.01 12.33 -1.73
C GLY A 684 -32.38 12.59 -3.19
N ALA A 685 -31.96 11.71 -4.10
CA ALA A 685 -32.25 11.81 -5.53
C ALA A 685 -33.77 11.88 -5.82
N LYS A 686 -34.58 11.16 -5.04
CA LYS A 686 -36.05 11.13 -5.19
C LYS A 686 -36.82 11.80 -4.07
N SER A 687 -36.22 12.06 -2.94
CA SER A 687 -36.84 12.66 -1.77
C SER A 687 -35.93 13.75 -1.17
N PRO A 688 -36.23 15.04 -1.41
CA PRO A 688 -35.42 16.13 -0.88
C PRO A 688 -35.27 16.10 0.65
N ASP A 689 -36.26 15.55 1.37
CA ASP A 689 -36.22 15.39 2.83
C ASP A 689 -35.14 14.38 3.28
N LEU A 690 -34.72 13.51 2.38
CA LEU A 690 -33.69 12.48 2.60
C LEU A 690 -32.34 12.86 1.96
N LYS A 691 -32.17 14.10 1.49
CA LYS A 691 -30.92 14.57 0.89
C LYS A 691 -29.72 14.20 1.76
N GLY A 692 -28.68 13.61 1.14
CA GLY A 692 -27.46 13.15 1.78
C GLY A 692 -27.60 11.86 2.60
N LEU A 693 -28.76 11.18 2.58
CA LEU A 693 -28.89 9.84 3.15
C LEU A 693 -28.63 8.81 2.05
N SER A 694 -27.68 7.93 2.26
CA SER A 694 -27.36 6.84 1.32
C SER A 694 -27.21 5.50 2.04
N LEU A 695 -27.48 4.42 1.32
CA LEU A 695 -27.26 3.04 1.75
C LEU A 695 -26.37 2.36 0.72
N GLN A 696 -25.23 1.87 1.14
CA GLN A 696 -24.28 1.15 0.29
C GLN A 696 -24.13 -0.30 0.75
N LEU A 697 -24.03 -1.22 -0.20
CA LEU A 697 -23.73 -2.63 0.01
C LEU A 697 -22.46 -2.98 -0.76
N ASN A 698 -21.47 -3.50 -0.07
CA ASN A 698 -20.23 -4.00 -0.68
C ASN A 698 -20.12 -5.51 -0.48
N VAL A 699 -19.69 -6.22 -1.52
CA VAL A 699 -19.41 -7.65 -1.50
C VAL A 699 -18.02 -7.87 -2.08
N LYS A 700 -17.08 -8.35 -1.27
CA LYS A 700 -15.74 -8.75 -1.70
C LYS A 700 -15.68 -10.27 -1.87
N ASN A 701 -14.91 -10.75 -2.85
CA ASN A 701 -14.80 -12.18 -3.19
C ASN A 701 -16.19 -12.84 -3.31
N ILE A 702 -16.99 -12.38 -4.26
CA ILE A 702 -18.41 -12.81 -4.46
C ILE A 702 -18.51 -14.35 -4.57
N GLY A 703 -17.54 -14.98 -5.26
CA GLY A 703 -17.49 -16.42 -5.48
C GLY A 703 -17.14 -17.23 -4.23
N ASP A 704 -16.74 -16.57 -3.16
CA ASP A 704 -16.18 -17.21 -1.95
C ASP A 704 -15.01 -18.17 -2.28
N GLU A 705 -14.18 -17.74 -3.26
CA GLU A 705 -13.04 -18.53 -3.71
C GLU A 705 -12.09 -18.81 -2.55
N ARG A 706 -11.79 -20.10 -2.37
CA ARG A 706 -10.77 -20.55 -1.44
C ARG A 706 -9.44 -20.63 -2.17
N TYR A 707 -8.47 -19.82 -1.77
CA TYR A 707 -7.17 -19.76 -2.42
C TYR A 707 -6.05 -19.54 -1.39
N VAL A 708 -4.84 -19.89 -1.78
CA VAL A 708 -3.63 -19.51 -1.05
C VAL A 708 -3.14 -18.19 -1.61
N ALA A 709 -3.08 -17.15 -0.77
CA ALA A 709 -2.64 -15.82 -1.20
C ALA A 709 -1.16 -15.80 -1.55
N SER A 710 -0.32 -16.41 -0.72
CA SER A 710 1.10 -16.63 -1.00
C SER A 710 1.72 -17.64 -0.04
N CYS A 711 2.94 -18.11 -0.38
CA CYS A 711 3.85 -18.78 0.54
C CYS A 711 5.23 -18.11 0.50
N ALA A 712 5.88 -17.95 1.66
CA ALA A 712 7.27 -17.50 1.75
C ALA A 712 8.26 -18.66 1.70
N SER A 713 7.81 -19.82 2.21
CA SER A 713 8.49 -21.08 2.28
C SER A 713 7.44 -22.19 2.40
N ALA A 714 7.87 -23.45 2.44
CA ALA A 714 6.97 -24.56 2.69
C ALA A 714 6.25 -24.50 4.05
N TYR A 715 6.75 -23.70 4.99
CA TYR A 715 6.25 -23.56 6.36
C TYR A 715 5.57 -22.21 6.63
N ALA A 716 5.32 -21.41 5.60
CA ALA A 716 4.75 -20.07 5.76
C ALA A 716 3.85 -19.72 4.58
N CYS A 717 2.71 -20.39 4.51
CA CYS A 717 1.62 -20.14 3.56
C CYS A 717 0.45 -19.44 4.25
N PHE A 718 -0.34 -18.70 3.48
CA PHE A 718 -1.47 -17.91 3.97
C PHE A 718 -2.68 -18.11 3.06
N TYR A 719 -3.83 -18.46 3.65
CA TYR A 719 -5.09 -18.43 2.91
C TYR A 719 -5.52 -16.99 2.62
N GLY A 720 -6.09 -16.79 1.43
CA GLY A 720 -6.72 -15.52 1.09
C GLY A 720 -8.03 -15.28 1.83
N GLU A 721 -8.47 -14.03 1.84
CA GLU A 721 -9.71 -13.61 2.49
C GLU A 721 -10.92 -14.23 1.77
N GLY A 722 -11.85 -14.80 2.53
CA GLY A 722 -13.14 -15.30 2.06
C GLY A 722 -14.09 -14.18 1.67
N ARG A 723 -15.35 -14.55 1.35
CA ARG A 723 -16.37 -13.56 1.01
C ARG A 723 -16.70 -12.70 2.23
N SER A 724 -16.67 -11.37 2.03
CA SER A 724 -17.10 -10.37 3.00
C SER A 724 -18.25 -9.53 2.43
N ILE A 725 -19.27 -9.28 3.23
CA ILE A 725 -20.44 -8.46 2.88
C ILE A 725 -20.60 -7.38 3.94
N VAL A 726 -20.62 -6.11 3.52
CA VAL A 726 -20.79 -4.95 4.41
C VAL A 726 -21.86 -4.04 3.85
N ALA A 727 -22.82 -3.65 4.70
CA ALA A 727 -23.81 -2.62 4.40
C ALA A 727 -23.52 -1.38 5.24
N THR A 728 -23.46 -0.22 4.59
CA THR A 728 -23.16 1.08 5.22
C THR A 728 -24.31 2.04 5.00
N LEU A 729 -24.87 2.57 6.06
CA LEU A 729 -25.83 3.68 6.04
C LEU A 729 -25.03 4.96 6.37
N LYS A 730 -25.06 5.93 5.46
CA LYS A 730 -24.37 7.23 5.59
C LYS A 730 -25.37 8.36 5.53
N LYS A 731 -25.17 9.39 6.35
CA LYS A 731 -25.90 10.64 6.31
C LYS A 731 -24.93 11.80 6.27
N GLU A 732 -25.05 12.63 5.24
CA GLU A 732 -24.37 13.92 5.10
C GLU A 732 -25.38 15.08 5.12
N TRP A 733 -25.02 16.25 5.68
CA TRP A 733 -25.88 17.45 5.71
C TRP A 733 -25.09 18.74 5.88
#